data_f128992debd1c3c90da274cfdefeda2e
#
_entry.id   f128992debd1c3c90da274cfdefeda2e
#
_cell.length_a   1.000
_cell.length_b   1.000
_cell.length_c   1.000
_cell.angle_alpha   90.00
_cell.angle_beta   90.00
_cell.angle_gamma   90.00
#
_symmetry.space_group_name_H-M   'P 1'
#
loop_
_entity.id
_entity.type
_entity.pdbx_description
1 polymer ?
#
loop_
_entity_poly.entity_id
_entity_poly.type
_entity_poly.pdbx_seq_one_letter_code
_entity_poly.pdbx_strand_id
1 'polypeptide(L)'
;MAPTNIISILRLCAGRNDGHGIVTYPLGSRNSVKTLYKDLEFQVIHNARLLSHIPNFRPRSIVLLHFTDHLDNIVWFWSVIAAGGIPALSTPFSNVETQRLKHIAHLYNLLKAPLCITRSSLLDQFSDQDVLRPYVIEDISSAQVTSQKDTIDELGRVAREEHPEDLALLMLTSGSTGNAKAVCLTHGQIFASMAGKSSVRKGIPKEFSALNWIGFDHVANLTEIHLEAMYLGIDQIHVQAPDVISNPLLFLELIHKHRVGWTFAPNFFLGKLRKQIDTAIMDTNLDLDLSCLRFLVSGGEANVVETCDVLARYLGKYGAPPNVISAAFGMTETCAGSIYNLDCPRYDVQNMQQFCSLGRCVPGIEMRVTVPQAGDESVQASANELGLLEVRGPIVFKCYFNNKSATTASFTPDGWFRTGDHATIDRAGMLHLVGRTNDTMNINGVKHLPSELEAAIEEFEIEGVTPSYTVSFSFRPLGAESEQIEVVYLPSFGPQDVDARIAARDAIIQVTMLQTGSRPSVLPLNDTLLQKTTLGKLSRAKIRAAFERGDYKKCLEFDKMQIEIYNLSHMQQPCTQSERIIQEVFCEDLDLRPQELGVNTHVFEIGITSIHLIRLKQKLQSRFSIPEIPVRIMMQNSTVRELATALENLGKPRNYEPIIALQNNARKAPLWLFHPGVGEVLVFLNLAKYLPDRSVFALRARGFEKGETFFTDIKEAVNTYFEAIKSKQPQGPYLLAGYSYGTMLAFETAKLLEASGDEISFLGSFNLPPHIKSRMRQLDWTECLLHLAYFLSLINVKDCEIMAPQLRQYSKKQAIQYISEVANSNRLLELSLNEEMLGNWVDLSYRLQSMASNYDPSGTVAMIDIFVAEPLQAVAANKEDWRKNSLSKWADFSRSKPRFHDVKGEHYTMIGADHVFSFQQTFRKALEARGC
;
A
#
# COMPACT_ATOMS: atom_id res chain seq x y z
N MET A 1 41.47 -2.01 -14.64
CA MET A 1 40.61 -2.75 -15.58
C MET A 1 39.21 -2.19 -15.49
N ALA A 2 38.51 -2.04 -16.59
CA ALA A 2 37.08 -1.69 -16.53
C ALA A 2 36.31 -2.80 -15.79
N PRO A 3 35.29 -2.47 -14.98
CA PRO A 3 34.51 -3.48 -14.26
C PRO A 3 33.80 -4.40 -15.27
N THR A 4 33.89 -5.71 -15.06
CA THR A 4 33.33 -6.74 -15.97
C THR A 4 31.99 -7.28 -15.48
N ASN A 5 31.72 -7.16 -14.17
CA ASN A 5 30.45 -7.55 -13.57
C ASN A 5 30.02 -6.54 -12.50
N ILE A 6 28.73 -6.56 -12.15
CA ILE A 6 28.16 -5.52 -11.27
C ILE A 6 28.67 -5.61 -9.82
N ILE A 7 29.11 -6.78 -9.33
CA ILE A 7 29.65 -6.89 -7.96
C ILE A 7 30.94 -6.07 -7.80
N SER A 8 31.68 -5.85 -8.89
CA SER A 8 32.87 -5.01 -8.87
C SER A 8 32.56 -3.54 -8.56
N ILE A 9 31.31 -3.08 -8.79
CA ILE A 9 30.88 -1.72 -8.44
C ILE A 9 30.87 -1.57 -6.91
N LEU A 10 30.26 -2.52 -6.18
CA LEU A 10 30.23 -2.50 -4.72
C LEU A 10 31.65 -2.44 -4.14
N ARG A 11 32.55 -3.28 -4.64
CA ARG A 11 33.96 -3.33 -4.21
C ARG A 11 34.69 -2.00 -4.49
N LEU A 12 34.46 -1.41 -5.65
CA LEU A 12 35.06 -0.11 -6.00
C LEU A 12 34.56 1.01 -5.09
N CYS A 13 33.25 1.02 -4.76
CA CYS A 13 32.66 2.00 -3.84
C CYS A 13 33.20 1.84 -2.42
N ALA A 14 33.23 0.62 -1.89
CA ALA A 14 33.75 0.31 -0.57
C ALA A 14 35.25 0.64 -0.44
N GLY A 15 36.04 0.36 -1.50
CA GLY A 15 37.47 0.61 -1.53
C GLY A 15 37.87 2.08 -1.59
N ARG A 16 36.98 3.00 -2.02
CA ARG A 16 37.25 4.43 -2.05
C ARG A 16 37.40 5.03 -0.66
N ASN A 17 36.69 4.51 0.33
CA ASN A 17 36.68 4.97 1.73
C ASN A 17 36.47 6.51 1.87
N ASP A 18 35.64 7.08 0.98
CA ASP A 18 35.39 8.51 0.83
C ASP A 18 34.17 8.98 1.65
N GLY A 19 33.59 8.10 2.48
CA GLY A 19 32.46 8.41 3.33
C GLY A 19 31.08 8.38 2.64
N HIS A 20 31.05 8.01 1.37
CA HIS A 20 29.77 7.84 0.64
C HIS A 20 29.06 6.54 0.99
N GLY A 21 27.74 6.55 0.80
CA GLY A 21 26.90 5.41 1.17
C GLY A 21 25.43 5.61 0.83
N ILE A 22 24.62 4.81 1.49
CA ILE A 22 23.16 4.76 1.35
C ILE A 22 22.53 5.43 2.56
N VAL A 23 21.70 6.42 2.34
CA VAL A 23 20.92 7.10 3.36
C VAL A 23 19.47 6.62 3.23
N THR A 24 18.95 5.92 4.22
CA THR A 24 17.56 5.43 4.22
C THR A 24 16.73 6.18 5.24
N TYR A 25 15.49 6.47 4.85
CA TYR A 25 14.46 6.99 5.73
C TYR A 25 13.45 5.87 5.99
N PRO A 26 13.35 5.36 7.23
CA PRO A 26 12.27 4.45 7.58
C PRO A 26 10.90 5.09 7.35
N LEU A 27 9.88 4.30 7.07
CA LEU A 27 8.52 4.76 6.79
C LEU A 27 8.04 5.72 7.91
N GLY A 28 7.59 6.91 7.50
CA GLY A 28 7.13 7.97 8.37
C GLY A 28 8.22 8.69 9.19
N SER A 29 9.52 8.34 9.07
CA SER A 29 10.61 8.94 9.86
C SER A 29 11.22 10.18 9.19
N ARG A 30 11.42 11.23 9.96
CA ARG A 30 12.26 12.37 9.55
C ARG A 30 13.76 12.14 9.83
N ASN A 31 14.09 11.11 10.57
CA ASN A 31 15.47 10.73 10.86
C ASN A 31 15.96 9.69 9.87
N SER A 32 17.11 9.92 9.29
CA SER A 32 17.74 9.01 8.35
C SER A 32 18.85 8.18 9.00
N VAL A 33 19.07 7.00 8.46
CA VAL A 33 20.20 6.13 8.80
C VAL A 33 21.14 6.08 7.61
N LYS A 34 22.42 6.33 7.79
CA LYS A 34 23.45 6.22 6.74
C LYS A 34 24.24 4.93 6.92
N THR A 35 24.22 4.10 5.89
CA THR A 35 25.07 2.91 5.76
C THR A 35 26.17 3.21 4.75
N LEU A 36 27.42 3.26 5.18
CA LEU A 36 28.54 3.49 4.26
C LEU A 36 28.71 2.31 3.28
N TYR A 37 29.21 2.55 2.08
CA TYR A 37 29.46 1.46 1.11
C TYR A 37 30.41 0.40 1.66
N LYS A 38 31.35 0.77 2.52
CA LYS A 38 32.23 -0.16 3.24
C LYS A 38 31.46 -1.07 4.21
N ASP A 39 30.49 -0.49 4.94
CA ASP A 39 29.68 -1.25 5.89
C ASP A 39 28.68 -2.15 5.14
N LEU A 40 28.16 -1.67 4.02
CA LEU A 40 27.36 -2.47 3.10
C LEU A 40 28.13 -3.68 2.58
N GLU A 41 29.37 -3.49 2.11
CA GLU A 41 30.23 -4.58 1.66
C GLU A 41 30.45 -5.63 2.76
N PHE A 42 30.71 -5.18 3.99
CA PHE A 42 30.87 -6.06 5.13
C PHE A 42 29.61 -6.89 5.42
N GLN A 43 28.44 -6.24 5.45
CA GLN A 43 27.15 -6.92 5.62
C GLN A 43 26.86 -7.91 4.49
N VAL A 44 27.14 -7.51 3.25
CA VAL A 44 26.94 -8.32 2.04
C VAL A 44 27.80 -9.59 2.09
N ILE A 45 29.09 -9.47 2.45
CA ILE A 45 30.00 -10.62 2.59
C ILE A 45 29.50 -11.55 3.70
N HIS A 46 29.08 -11.00 4.83
CA HIS A 46 28.54 -11.79 5.94
C HIS A 46 27.29 -12.57 5.51
N ASN A 47 26.35 -11.90 4.91
CA ASN A 47 25.07 -12.51 4.46
C ASN A 47 25.29 -13.51 3.32
N ALA A 48 26.23 -13.25 2.40
CA ALA A 48 26.57 -14.18 1.33
C ALA A 48 27.08 -15.53 1.89
N ARG A 49 27.83 -15.52 2.98
CA ARG A 49 28.27 -16.75 3.69
C ARG A 49 27.07 -17.48 4.28
N LEU A 50 26.18 -16.75 4.96
CA LEU A 50 24.96 -17.34 5.51
C LEU A 50 24.12 -18.00 4.40
N LEU A 51 23.96 -17.33 3.25
CA LEU A 51 23.28 -17.87 2.07
C LEU A 51 23.89 -19.16 1.56
N SER A 52 25.23 -19.27 1.53
CA SER A 52 25.92 -20.47 1.06
C SER A 52 25.66 -21.73 1.91
N HIS A 53 25.15 -21.56 3.14
CA HIS A 53 24.77 -22.64 4.05
C HIS A 53 23.26 -23.00 3.96
N ILE A 54 22.47 -22.22 3.23
CA ILE A 54 21.06 -22.56 3.04
C ILE A 54 20.92 -23.86 2.23
N PRO A 55 20.09 -24.82 2.67
CA PRO A 55 19.85 -26.05 1.91
C PRO A 55 19.44 -25.74 0.47
N ASN A 56 20.02 -26.47 -0.48
CA ASN A 56 19.77 -26.33 -1.92
C ASN A 56 20.30 -25.04 -2.58
N PHE A 57 20.93 -24.11 -1.88
CA PHE A 57 21.64 -23.02 -2.52
C PHE A 57 22.85 -23.57 -3.30
N ARG A 58 22.99 -23.14 -4.53
CA ARG A 58 24.14 -23.48 -5.41
C ARG A 58 24.53 -22.23 -6.21
N PRO A 59 25.75 -22.12 -6.71
CA PRO A 59 26.10 -21.07 -7.66
C PRO A 59 25.07 -21.00 -8.79
N ARG A 60 24.64 -19.78 -9.15
CA ARG A 60 23.59 -19.46 -10.12
C ARG A 60 22.17 -19.88 -9.73
N SER A 61 21.92 -20.24 -8.46
CA SER A 61 20.55 -20.39 -7.93
C SER A 61 19.80 -19.09 -8.07
N ILE A 62 18.55 -19.17 -8.52
CA ILE A 62 17.64 -18.00 -8.54
C ILE A 62 17.08 -17.81 -7.13
N VAL A 63 17.22 -16.60 -6.63
CA VAL A 63 16.73 -16.21 -5.30
C VAL A 63 15.70 -15.09 -5.47
N LEU A 64 14.43 -15.40 -5.17
CA LEU A 64 13.35 -14.43 -5.14
C LEU A 64 13.47 -13.60 -3.87
N LEU A 65 13.65 -12.29 -4.02
CA LEU A 65 13.72 -11.34 -2.91
C LEU A 65 12.34 -10.66 -2.76
N HIS A 66 11.71 -10.85 -1.61
CA HIS A 66 10.40 -10.29 -1.32
C HIS A 66 10.46 -9.42 -0.06
N PHE A 67 10.72 -8.12 -0.23
CA PHE A 67 10.84 -7.13 0.83
C PHE A 67 10.11 -5.84 0.48
N THR A 68 9.66 -5.13 1.49
CA THR A 68 9.07 -3.78 1.37
C THR A 68 10.06 -2.67 1.71
N ASP A 69 11.07 -2.96 2.54
CA ASP A 69 12.10 -1.99 2.94
C ASP A 69 13.21 -1.85 1.88
N HIS A 70 13.70 -0.63 1.64
CA HIS A 70 14.75 -0.36 0.68
C HIS A 70 16.09 -0.97 1.07
N LEU A 71 16.48 -0.84 2.34
CA LEU A 71 17.78 -1.32 2.81
C LEU A 71 17.84 -2.85 2.76
N ASP A 72 16.76 -3.54 3.15
CA ASP A 72 16.68 -4.99 3.05
C ASP A 72 16.84 -5.45 1.59
N ASN A 73 16.08 -4.84 0.67
CA ASN A 73 16.22 -5.14 -0.74
C ASN A 73 17.66 -4.97 -1.24
N ILE A 74 18.29 -3.84 -0.89
CA ILE A 74 19.64 -3.51 -1.33
C ILE A 74 20.66 -4.50 -0.73
N VAL A 75 20.63 -4.72 0.57
CA VAL A 75 21.57 -5.62 1.25
C VAL A 75 21.46 -7.04 0.70
N TRP A 76 20.24 -7.57 0.59
CA TRP A 76 20.04 -8.95 0.13
C TRP A 76 20.24 -9.12 -1.38
N PHE A 77 19.95 -8.07 -2.18
CA PHE A 77 20.31 -8.06 -3.60
C PHE A 77 21.81 -8.29 -3.81
N TRP A 78 22.64 -7.50 -3.13
CA TRP A 78 24.08 -7.63 -3.22
C TRP A 78 24.59 -8.92 -2.58
N SER A 79 23.97 -9.38 -1.49
CA SER A 79 24.35 -10.63 -0.81
C SER A 79 24.14 -11.86 -1.70
N VAL A 80 23.03 -11.89 -2.45
CA VAL A 80 22.76 -12.97 -3.41
C VAL A 80 23.80 -12.98 -4.53
N ILE A 81 24.13 -11.82 -5.10
CA ILE A 81 25.16 -11.70 -6.14
C ILE A 81 26.52 -12.11 -5.59
N ALA A 82 26.89 -11.65 -4.40
CA ALA A 82 28.15 -11.99 -3.75
C ALA A 82 28.29 -13.50 -3.47
N ALA A 83 27.17 -14.17 -3.18
CA ALA A 83 27.14 -15.62 -3.02
C ALA A 83 27.17 -16.39 -4.37
N GLY A 84 27.21 -15.69 -5.51
CA GLY A 84 27.14 -16.28 -6.86
C GLY A 84 25.73 -16.71 -7.27
N GLY A 85 24.68 -16.25 -6.60
CA GLY A 85 23.28 -16.44 -6.96
C GLY A 85 22.77 -15.38 -7.92
N ILE A 86 21.56 -15.56 -8.45
CA ILE A 86 20.87 -14.64 -9.35
C ILE A 86 19.66 -14.08 -8.61
N PRO A 87 19.65 -12.78 -8.23
CA PRO A 87 18.50 -12.19 -7.59
C PRO A 87 17.35 -11.99 -8.57
N ALA A 88 16.14 -12.31 -8.14
CA ALA A 88 14.89 -11.98 -8.78
C ALA A 88 14.10 -11.07 -7.84
N LEU A 89 13.78 -9.84 -8.27
CA LEU A 89 13.11 -8.87 -7.43
C LEU A 89 11.59 -9.06 -7.55
N SER A 90 10.96 -9.36 -6.41
CA SER A 90 9.51 -9.60 -6.33
C SER A 90 8.74 -8.29 -6.33
N THR A 91 7.68 -8.22 -7.12
CA THR A 91 6.66 -7.19 -6.97
C THR A 91 5.82 -7.46 -5.71
N PRO A 92 5.17 -6.45 -5.12
CA PRO A 92 4.23 -6.66 -4.03
C PRO A 92 3.14 -7.67 -4.41
N PHE A 93 2.76 -8.54 -3.48
CA PHE A 93 1.72 -9.53 -3.72
C PHE A 93 0.32 -8.92 -3.54
N SER A 94 -0.65 -9.46 -4.29
CA SER A 94 -2.06 -9.08 -4.13
C SER A 94 -2.58 -9.45 -2.74
N ASN A 95 -3.38 -8.56 -2.15
CA ASN A 95 -4.09 -8.83 -0.90
C ASN A 95 -5.23 -9.86 -1.10
N VAL A 96 -5.64 -10.12 -2.34
CA VAL A 96 -6.61 -11.16 -2.67
C VAL A 96 -5.91 -12.51 -2.70
N GLU A 97 -6.27 -13.40 -1.77
CA GLU A 97 -5.62 -14.69 -1.56
C GLU A 97 -5.52 -15.54 -2.83
N THR A 98 -6.65 -15.73 -3.53
CA THR A 98 -6.70 -16.56 -4.74
C THR A 98 -5.78 -16.05 -5.85
N GLN A 99 -5.66 -14.74 -6.00
CA GLN A 99 -4.74 -14.10 -6.95
C GLN A 99 -3.30 -14.25 -6.47
N ARG A 100 -3.04 -14.01 -5.19
CA ARG A 100 -1.73 -14.19 -4.56
C ARG A 100 -1.21 -15.61 -4.75
N LEU A 101 -2.04 -16.62 -4.45
CA LEU A 101 -1.67 -18.03 -4.61
C LEU A 101 -1.37 -18.39 -6.08
N LYS A 102 -2.20 -17.92 -7.01
CA LYS A 102 -1.95 -18.09 -8.45
C LYS A 102 -0.64 -17.41 -8.87
N HIS A 103 -0.39 -16.22 -8.36
CA HIS A 103 0.84 -15.48 -8.66
C HIS A 103 2.07 -16.17 -8.10
N ILE A 104 2.05 -16.63 -6.85
CA ILE A 104 3.13 -17.42 -6.23
C ILE A 104 3.40 -18.69 -7.01
N ALA A 105 2.36 -19.45 -7.36
CA ALA A 105 2.50 -20.66 -8.17
C ALA A 105 3.09 -20.35 -9.58
N HIS A 106 2.66 -19.23 -10.19
CA HIS A 106 3.22 -18.77 -11.44
C HIS A 106 4.72 -18.43 -11.32
N LEU A 107 5.10 -17.64 -10.30
CA LEU A 107 6.51 -17.29 -10.06
C LEU A 107 7.36 -18.52 -9.78
N TYR A 108 6.87 -19.49 -9.01
CA TYR A 108 7.56 -20.73 -8.75
C TYR A 108 7.89 -21.49 -10.05
N ASN A 109 6.91 -21.63 -10.93
CA ASN A 109 7.09 -22.30 -12.21
C ASN A 109 7.97 -21.48 -13.18
N LEU A 110 7.75 -20.18 -13.27
CA LEU A 110 8.53 -19.29 -14.13
C LEU A 110 10.02 -19.31 -13.78
N LEU A 111 10.32 -19.21 -12.48
CA LEU A 111 11.68 -19.14 -11.96
C LEU A 111 12.30 -20.52 -11.68
N LYS A 112 11.60 -21.62 -12.00
CA LYS A 112 12.05 -23.01 -11.82
C LYS A 112 12.41 -23.34 -10.37
N ALA A 113 11.42 -23.22 -9.47
CA ALA A 113 11.58 -23.48 -8.05
C ALA A 113 12.68 -22.62 -7.40
N PRO A 114 12.53 -21.28 -7.38
CA PRO A 114 13.53 -20.40 -6.79
C PRO A 114 13.60 -20.58 -5.29
N LEU A 115 14.74 -20.28 -4.70
CA LEU A 115 14.80 -19.97 -3.27
C LEU A 115 14.09 -18.64 -3.05
N CYS A 116 13.39 -18.49 -1.94
CA CYS A 116 12.74 -17.23 -1.60
C CYS A 116 13.25 -16.71 -0.27
N ILE A 117 13.53 -15.41 -0.17
CA ILE A 117 14.00 -14.76 1.05
C ILE A 117 13.07 -13.59 1.36
N THR A 118 12.65 -13.51 2.63
CA THR A 118 11.74 -12.46 3.11
C THR A 118 11.98 -12.15 4.59
N ARG A 119 11.25 -11.20 5.14
CA ARG A 119 11.18 -10.93 6.58
C ARG A 119 10.07 -11.74 7.25
N SER A 120 10.24 -11.99 8.55
CA SER A 120 9.21 -12.62 9.39
C SER A 120 7.86 -11.91 9.30
N SER A 121 7.86 -10.58 9.23
CA SER A 121 6.64 -9.75 9.09
C SER A 121 5.87 -9.95 7.77
N LEU A 122 6.48 -10.55 6.76
CA LEU A 122 5.85 -10.81 5.45
C LEU A 122 5.50 -12.29 5.23
N LEU A 123 5.75 -13.17 6.21
CA LEU A 123 5.53 -14.60 6.09
C LEU A 123 4.07 -14.98 5.77
N ASP A 124 3.13 -14.22 6.30
CA ASP A 124 1.69 -14.48 6.09
C ASP A 124 1.29 -14.36 4.62
N GLN A 125 2.03 -13.58 3.82
CA GLN A 125 1.78 -13.50 2.38
C GLN A 125 2.09 -14.81 1.65
N PHE A 126 2.83 -15.72 2.26
CA PHE A 126 3.20 -17.05 1.75
C PHE A 126 2.41 -18.18 2.39
N SER A 127 1.46 -17.87 3.27
CA SER A 127 0.61 -18.86 3.90
C SER A 127 -0.36 -19.51 2.89
N ASP A 128 -0.98 -20.61 3.30
CA ASP A 128 -1.98 -21.36 2.53
C ASP A 128 -1.47 -21.98 1.21
N GLN A 129 -0.14 -22.10 1.05
CA GLN A 129 0.48 -22.78 -0.08
C GLN A 129 1.77 -23.51 0.35
N ASP A 130 2.04 -24.66 -0.26
CA ASP A 130 3.22 -25.50 0.00
C ASP A 130 4.30 -25.41 -1.08
N VAL A 131 4.06 -24.58 -2.11
CA VAL A 131 4.88 -24.56 -3.33
C VAL A 131 6.16 -23.75 -3.12
N LEU A 132 6.07 -22.58 -2.48
CA LEU A 132 7.19 -21.65 -2.27
C LEU A 132 7.33 -21.34 -0.78
N ARG A 133 8.30 -21.97 -0.11
CA ARG A 133 8.59 -21.71 1.30
C ARG A 133 9.74 -20.71 1.42
N PRO A 134 9.49 -19.50 1.96
CA PRO A 134 10.54 -18.52 2.11
C PRO A 134 11.45 -18.82 3.31
N TYR A 135 12.71 -18.46 3.16
CA TYR A 135 13.66 -18.34 4.27
C TYR A 135 13.56 -16.94 4.87
N VAL A 136 13.54 -16.88 6.19
CA VAL A 136 13.37 -15.63 6.95
C VAL A 136 14.74 -15.07 7.30
N ILE A 137 14.97 -13.79 7.02
CA ILE A 137 16.30 -13.17 7.24
C ILE A 137 16.71 -13.16 8.70
N GLU A 138 15.77 -13.08 9.63
CA GLU A 138 15.99 -13.16 11.07
C GLU A 138 16.54 -14.54 11.47
N ASP A 139 16.04 -15.61 10.86
CA ASP A 139 16.51 -16.97 11.09
C ASP A 139 17.90 -17.20 10.44
N ILE A 140 18.06 -16.70 9.19
CA ILE A 140 19.35 -16.78 8.49
C ILE A 140 20.43 -16.07 9.29
N SER A 141 20.12 -14.87 9.81
CA SER A 141 21.08 -14.04 10.58
C SER A 141 21.39 -14.60 11.95
N SER A 142 20.53 -15.44 12.53
CA SER A 142 20.77 -16.11 13.82
C SER A 142 21.68 -17.33 13.73
N ALA A 143 21.94 -17.84 12.53
CA ALA A 143 22.79 -19.02 12.31
C ALA A 143 24.25 -18.69 12.61
N GLN A 144 24.87 -19.45 13.55
CA GLN A 144 26.27 -19.29 13.89
C GLN A 144 27.18 -19.86 12.78
N VAL A 145 27.93 -18.99 12.10
CA VAL A 145 28.99 -19.39 11.17
C VAL A 145 30.30 -19.47 11.91
N THR A 146 30.84 -20.67 12.04
CA THR A 146 32.02 -21.01 12.91
C THR A 146 33.40 -20.75 12.30
N SER A 147 33.53 -20.15 11.13
CA SER A 147 34.87 -19.91 10.54
C SER A 147 35.14 -18.47 10.14
N GLN A 148 36.21 -17.92 10.71
CA GLN A 148 36.71 -16.55 10.51
C GLN A 148 37.75 -16.37 9.40
N LYS A 149 38.14 -17.43 8.67
CA LYS A 149 39.18 -17.34 7.65
C LYS A 149 38.62 -17.40 6.23
N ASP A 150 39.01 -16.44 5.40
CA ASP A 150 38.78 -16.27 3.95
C ASP A 150 37.77 -15.22 3.51
N THR A 151 37.91 -14.00 4.02
CA THR A 151 36.88 -12.95 3.90
C THR A 151 37.02 -12.00 2.70
N ILE A 152 38.16 -11.77 2.17
CA ILE A 152 38.41 -10.75 1.13
C ILE A 152 38.51 -11.34 -0.28
N ASP A 153 38.73 -12.63 -0.40
CA ASP A 153 38.98 -13.28 -1.69
C ASP A 153 37.71 -13.83 -2.38
N GLU A 154 36.60 -13.99 -1.64
CA GLU A 154 35.33 -14.52 -2.21
C GLU A 154 34.68 -13.57 -3.22
N LEU A 155 34.53 -12.30 -2.89
CA LEU A 155 34.04 -11.31 -3.87
C LEU A 155 34.98 -11.19 -5.07
N GLY A 156 36.27 -11.25 -4.82
CA GLY A 156 37.26 -11.27 -5.87
C GLY A 156 37.20 -12.51 -6.77
N ARG A 157 36.77 -13.68 -6.23
CA ARG A 157 36.58 -14.90 -6.98
C ARG A 157 35.35 -14.82 -7.88
N VAL A 158 34.20 -14.44 -7.34
CA VAL A 158 32.94 -14.23 -8.10
C VAL A 158 33.17 -13.20 -9.22
N ALA A 159 33.83 -12.09 -8.90
CA ALA A 159 34.16 -11.06 -9.88
C ALA A 159 35.08 -11.52 -11.02
N ARG A 160 35.90 -12.54 -10.80
CA ARG A 160 36.81 -13.08 -11.82
C ARG A 160 36.17 -14.18 -12.67
N GLU A 161 35.16 -14.87 -12.15
CA GLU A 161 34.52 -16.03 -12.79
C GLU A 161 33.34 -15.61 -13.71
N GLU A 162 32.79 -14.40 -13.58
CA GLU A 162 31.64 -13.94 -14.38
C GLU A 162 32.06 -13.05 -15.56
N HIS A 163 31.36 -13.22 -16.67
CA HIS A 163 31.56 -12.50 -17.92
C HIS A 163 30.42 -11.46 -18.16
N PRO A 164 30.64 -10.43 -18.96
CA PRO A 164 29.61 -9.43 -19.29
C PRO A 164 28.31 -10.05 -19.85
N GLU A 165 28.38 -11.19 -20.50
CA GLU A 165 27.24 -11.90 -21.08
C GLU A 165 26.46 -12.76 -20.07
N ASP A 166 27.01 -12.95 -18.88
CA ASP A 166 26.35 -13.73 -17.84
C ASP A 166 25.13 -12.98 -17.28
N LEU A 167 24.11 -13.77 -16.89
CA LEU A 167 22.91 -13.26 -16.28
C LEU A 167 23.24 -12.69 -14.89
N ALA A 168 23.03 -11.40 -14.72
CA ALA A 168 23.27 -10.68 -13.46
C ALA A 168 22.05 -10.73 -12.53
N LEU A 169 20.86 -10.56 -13.07
CA LEU A 169 19.63 -10.51 -12.30
C LEU A 169 18.39 -10.75 -13.19
N LEU A 170 17.27 -11.01 -12.53
CA LEU A 170 15.95 -11.12 -13.14
C LEU A 170 15.02 -10.01 -12.62
N MET A 171 14.45 -9.24 -13.54
CA MET A 171 13.42 -8.26 -13.22
C MET A 171 12.06 -8.80 -13.62
N LEU A 172 11.13 -8.84 -12.67
CA LEU A 172 9.76 -9.28 -12.93
C LEU A 172 8.93 -8.13 -13.49
N THR A 173 8.24 -8.36 -14.60
CA THR A 173 7.32 -7.39 -15.19
C THR A 173 5.92 -7.98 -15.24
N SER A 174 4.89 -7.15 -15.10
CA SER A 174 3.52 -7.53 -15.39
C SER A 174 3.40 -7.83 -16.88
N GLY A 175 3.22 -9.10 -17.25
CA GLY A 175 2.94 -9.46 -18.64
C GLY A 175 1.60 -8.90 -19.11
N SER A 176 1.51 -8.50 -20.39
CA SER A 176 0.25 -8.08 -21.03
C SER A 176 -0.87 -9.13 -20.99
N THR A 177 -0.54 -10.37 -20.62
CA THR A 177 -1.43 -11.51 -20.50
C THR A 177 -1.83 -11.81 -19.05
N GLY A 178 -1.48 -10.95 -18.07
CA GLY A 178 -1.77 -11.16 -16.65
C GLY A 178 -0.74 -12.00 -15.89
N ASN A 179 0.20 -12.66 -16.59
CA ASN A 179 1.27 -13.43 -15.96
C ASN A 179 2.59 -12.66 -16.02
N ALA A 180 3.30 -12.58 -14.90
CA ALA A 180 4.60 -11.94 -14.82
C ALA A 180 5.60 -12.60 -15.80
N LYS A 181 6.40 -11.76 -16.46
CA LYS A 181 7.58 -12.22 -17.23
C LYS A 181 8.84 -11.85 -16.46
N ALA A 182 9.86 -12.67 -16.53
CA ALA A 182 11.17 -12.40 -15.94
C ALA A 182 12.14 -11.96 -17.04
N VAL A 183 12.51 -10.69 -17.02
CA VAL A 183 13.47 -10.10 -17.97
C VAL A 183 14.88 -10.47 -17.51
N CYS A 184 15.66 -11.10 -18.40
CA CYS A 184 17.06 -11.42 -18.18
C CYS A 184 17.93 -10.19 -18.41
N LEU A 185 18.60 -9.67 -17.37
CA LEU A 185 19.57 -8.61 -17.51
C LEU A 185 20.99 -9.13 -17.23
N THR A 186 21.87 -8.95 -18.20
CA THR A 186 23.27 -9.35 -18.09
C THR A 186 24.11 -8.21 -17.50
N HIS A 187 25.30 -8.54 -16.99
CA HIS A 187 26.26 -7.55 -16.50
C HIS A 187 26.60 -6.51 -17.58
N GLY A 188 26.84 -6.96 -18.81
CA GLY A 188 27.20 -6.09 -19.93
C GLY A 188 26.07 -5.13 -20.30
N GLN A 189 24.81 -5.57 -20.28
CA GLN A 189 23.66 -4.71 -20.54
C GLN A 189 23.52 -3.60 -19.50
N ILE A 190 23.71 -3.94 -18.23
CA ILE A 190 23.63 -2.99 -17.10
C ILE A 190 24.75 -1.95 -17.25
N PHE A 191 26.00 -2.38 -17.55
CA PHE A 191 27.11 -1.43 -17.79
C PHE A 191 26.88 -0.55 -19.00
N ALA A 192 26.38 -1.09 -20.11
CA ALA A 192 26.04 -0.31 -21.29
C ALA A 192 24.98 0.75 -20.97
N SER A 193 23.98 0.39 -20.17
CA SER A 193 22.93 1.33 -19.71
C SER A 193 23.51 2.43 -18.83
N MET A 194 24.33 2.09 -17.83
CA MET A 194 24.96 3.10 -16.96
C MET A 194 25.88 4.04 -17.76
N ALA A 195 26.67 3.52 -18.70
CA ALA A 195 27.51 4.34 -19.56
C ALA A 195 26.69 5.29 -20.44
N GLY A 196 25.57 4.81 -21.02
CA GLY A 196 24.64 5.62 -21.77
C GLY A 196 24.04 6.76 -20.94
N LYS A 197 23.52 6.45 -19.74
CA LYS A 197 22.95 7.41 -18.82
C LYS A 197 23.98 8.45 -18.33
N SER A 198 25.15 7.99 -17.90
CA SER A 198 26.24 8.86 -17.47
C SER A 198 26.69 9.83 -18.58
N SER A 199 26.53 9.47 -19.87
CA SER A 199 26.85 10.37 -20.98
C SER A 199 25.92 11.58 -21.05
N VAL A 200 24.67 11.44 -20.63
CA VAL A 200 23.66 12.54 -20.56
C VAL A 200 23.82 13.35 -19.29
N ARG A 201 24.33 12.73 -18.21
CA ARG A 201 24.53 13.36 -16.89
C ARG A 201 25.93 13.93 -16.68
N LYS A 202 26.65 14.21 -17.74
CA LYS A 202 27.97 14.83 -17.66
C LYS A 202 27.92 16.13 -16.88
N GLY A 203 28.86 16.30 -15.93
CA GLY A 203 29.01 17.54 -15.17
C GLY A 203 28.21 17.59 -13.86
N ILE A 204 27.61 16.50 -13.41
CA ILE A 204 27.11 16.44 -12.02
C ILE A 204 28.31 16.35 -11.08
N PRO A 205 28.51 17.32 -10.16
CA PRO A 205 29.56 17.26 -9.15
C PRO A 205 29.42 16.04 -8.23
N LYS A 206 30.53 15.50 -7.77
CA LYS A 206 30.53 14.30 -6.89
C LYS A 206 29.96 14.53 -5.50
N GLU A 207 29.89 15.77 -5.07
CA GLU A 207 29.27 16.18 -3.82
C GLU A 207 27.74 16.16 -3.87
N PHE A 208 27.14 15.95 -5.05
CA PHE A 208 25.70 15.82 -5.18
C PHE A 208 25.29 14.36 -5.08
N SER A 209 24.13 14.13 -4.48
CA SER A 209 23.55 12.82 -4.27
C SER A 209 22.45 12.48 -5.28
N ALA A 210 21.99 11.23 -5.26
CA ALA A 210 20.81 10.78 -5.97
C ALA A 210 19.66 10.52 -4.97
N LEU A 211 18.41 10.84 -5.33
CA LEU A 211 17.23 10.58 -4.50
C LEU A 211 16.32 9.56 -5.16
N ASN A 212 15.94 8.55 -4.39
CA ASN A 212 14.95 7.54 -4.75
C ASN A 212 13.80 7.47 -3.75
N TRP A 213 12.60 7.29 -4.27
CA TRP A 213 11.39 7.03 -3.48
C TRP A 213 10.52 5.90 -4.07
N ILE A 214 11.01 5.19 -5.08
CA ILE A 214 10.32 4.13 -5.81
C ILE A 214 10.79 2.77 -5.28
N GLY A 215 9.91 1.76 -5.27
CA GLY A 215 10.26 0.39 -4.85
C GLY A 215 11.46 -0.18 -5.61
N PHE A 216 12.25 -1.00 -4.93
CA PHE A 216 13.47 -1.60 -5.50
C PHE A 216 13.17 -2.65 -6.59
N ASP A 217 11.96 -3.20 -6.58
CA ASP A 217 11.39 -4.08 -7.61
C ASP A 217 11.14 -3.38 -8.95
N HIS A 218 11.23 -2.05 -8.98
CA HIS A 218 11.10 -1.28 -10.21
C HIS A 218 12.47 -0.96 -10.81
N VAL A 219 12.64 -1.23 -12.12
CA VAL A 219 13.91 -1.02 -12.83
C VAL A 219 14.42 0.43 -12.77
N ALA A 220 13.53 1.43 -12.62
CA ALA A 220 13.92 2.83 -12.46
C ALA A 220 14.69 3.05 -11.14
N ASN A 221 14.28 2.45 -10.01
CA ASN A 221 15.09 2.51 -8.81
C ASN A 221 16.43 1.79 -9.03
N LEU A 222 16.37 0.54 -9.48
CA LEU A 222 17.57 -0.30 -9.56
C LEU A 222 18.66 0.30 -10.48
N THR A 223 18.30 0.64 -11.73
CA THR A 223 19.31 1.04 -12.73
C THR A 223 19.40 2.54 -12.96
N GLU A 224 18.34 3.32 -12.70
CA GLU A 224 18.35 4.78 -12.87
C GLU A 224 18.95 5.50 -11.66
N ILE A 225 18.80 4.90 -10.45
CA ILE A 225 19.27 5.53 -9.21
C ILE A 225 20.35 4.66 -8.54
N HIS A 226 20.01 3.45 -8.06
CA HIS A 226 20.90 2.67 -7.20
C HIS A 226 22.23 2.29 -7.85
N LEU A 227 22.18 1.56 -8.95
CA LEU A 227 23.41 1.10 -9.62
C LEU A 227 24.21 2.26 -10.21
N GLU A 228 23.54 3.29 -10.73
CA GLU A 228 24.24 4.45 -11.30
C GLU A 228 24.89 5.32 -10.22
N ALA A 229 24.23 5.55 -9.07
CA ALA A 229 24.85 6.26 -7.97
C ALA A 229 26.09 5.54 -7.44
N MET A 230 26.04 4.21 -7.34
CA MET A 230 27.21 3.40 -6.99
C MET A 230 28.30 3.45 -8.07
N TYR A 231 27.93 3.36 -9.34
CA TYR A 231 28.87 3.47 -10.45
C TYR A 231 29.64 4.81 -10.42
N LEU A 232 28.95 5.90 -10.12
CA LEU A 232 29.54 7.22 -9.94
C LEU A 232 30.26 7.38 -8.59
N GLY A 233 29.94 6.56 -7.60
CA GLY A 233 30.51 6.57 -6.24
C GLY A 233 30.08 7.75 -5.42
N ILE A 234 28.80 8.03 -5.36
CA ILE A 234 28.19 9.15 -4.63
C ILE A 234 27.15 8.62 -3.64
N ASP A 235 26.66 9.51 -2.76
CA ASP A 235 25.57 9.20 -1.85
C ASP A 235 24.26 8.98 -2.59
N GLN A 236 23.45 8.07 -2.08
CA GLN A 236 22.09 7.84 -2.55
C GLN A 236 21.12 7.85 -1.36
N ILE A 237 20.02 8.54 -1.54
CA ILE A 237 18.98 8.73 -0.52
C ILE A 237 17.77 7.90 -0.93
N HIS A 238 17.28 7.05 -0.03
CA HIS A 238 16.07 6.25 -0.22
C HIS A 238 15.02 6.62 0.81
N VAL A 239 13.85 7.00 0.35
CA VAL A 239 12.68 7.32 1.17
C VAL A 239 11.48 6.51 0.70
N GLN A 240 10.56 6.21 1.59
CA GLN A 240 9.39 5.39 1.26
C GLN A 240 8.37 6.18 0.43
N ALA A 241 7.79 5.53 -0.59
CA ALA A 241 6.82 6.18 -1.48
C ALA A 241 5.62 6.81 -0.75
N PRO A 242 5.01 6.19 0.27
CA PRO A 242 3.90 6.79 1.02
C PRO A 242 4.24 8.16 1.64
N ASP A 243 5.47 8.33 2.15
CA ASP A 243 5.90 9.58 2.78
C ASP A 243 5.98 10.74 1.76
N VAL A 244 6.52 10.46 0.57
CA VAL A 244 6.64 11.44 -0.51
C VAL A 244 5.29 11.75 -1.15
N ILE A 245 4.44 10.73 -1.34
CA ILE A 245 3.12 10.90 -1.96
C ILE A 245 2.15 11.64 -1.03
N SER A 246 2.23 11.40 0.29
CA SER A 246 1.39 12.09 1.27
C SER A 246 1.84 13.54 1.51
N ASN A 247 3.13 13.82 1.41
CA ASN A 247 3.71 15.15 1.53
C ASN A 247 4.68 15.45 0.38
N PRO A 248 4.19 15.92 -0.78
CA PRO A 248 5.05 16.22 -1.93
C PRO A 248 6.15 17.25 -1.67
N LEU A 249 5.98 18.18 -0.70
CA LEU A 249 7.03 19.14 -0.35
C LEU A 249 8.23 18.47 0.33
N LEU A 250 8.05 17.35 1.02
CA LEU A 250 9.15 16.54 1.55
C LEU A 250 10.17 16.18 0.46
N PHE A 251 9.71 15.94 -0.77
CA PHE A 251 10.59 15.66 -1.90
C PHE A 251 11.56 16.83 -2.17
N LEU A 252 11.08 18.08 -2.14
CA LEU A 252 11.91 19.27 -2.31
C LEU A 252 12.83 19.52 -1.10
N GLU A 253 12.32 19.29 0.11
CA GLU A 253 13.11 19.38 1.35
C GLU A 253 14.30 18.41 1.32
N LEU A 254 14.08 17.18 0.87
CA LEU A 254 15.13 16.17 0.73
C LEU A 254 16.15 16.54 -0.37
N ILE A 255 15.69 17.09 -1.49
CA ILE A 255 16.58 17.60 -2.55
C ILE A 255 17.49 18.71 -1.99
N HIS A 256 16.92 19.68 -1.29
CA HIS A 256 17.66 20.74 -0.63
C HIS A 256 18.65 20.21 0.41
N LYS A 257 18.14 19.40 1.36
CA LYS A 257 18.93 18.89 2.51
C LYS A 257 20.13 18.06 2.10
N HIS A 258 19.94 17.19 1.09
CA HIS A 258 20.96 16.24 0.67
C HIS A 258 21.72 16.65 -0.59
N ARG A 259 21.49 17.86 -1.09
CA ARG A 259 22.13 18.37 -2.32
C ARG A 259 21.95 17.39 -3.49
N VAL A 260 20.71 17.01 -3.75
CA VAL A 260 20.37 15.99 -4.77
C VAL A 260 20.63 16.54 -6.18
N GLY A 261 21.48 15.85 -6.94
CA GLY A 261 21.79 16.19 -8.34
C GLY A 261 20.78 15.62 -9.33
N TRP A 262 20.26 14.44 -9.07
CA TRP A 262 19.19 13.87 -9.90
C TRP A 262 18.24 12.97 -9.09
N THR A 263 17.03 12.85 -9.63
CA THR A 263 15.98 12.00 -9.08
C THR A 263 15.00 11.62 -10.18
N PHE A 264 14.03 10.78 -9.86
CA PHE A 264 12.95 10.36 -10.74
C PHE A 264 11.59 10.75 -10.16
N ALA A 265 10.69 11.25 -11.01
CA ALA A 265 9.32 11.57 -10.63
C ALA A 265 8.37 11.36 -11.82
N PRO A 266 7.38 10.46 -11.75
CA PRO A 266 6.38 10.30 -12.80
C PRO A 266 5.44 11.52 -12.89
N ASN A 267 4.76 11.67 -14.02
CA ASN A 267 3.94 12.86 -14.32
C ASN A 267 2.84 13.12 -13.26
N PHE A 268 2.18 12.06 -12.75
CA PHE A 268 1.17 12.22 -11.70
C PHE A 268 1.73 12.91 -10.45
N PHE A 269 2.99 12.59 -10.10
CA PHE A 269 3.65 13.20 -8.96
C PHE A 269 4.07 14.65 -9.26
N LEU A 270 4.52 14.93 -10.48
CA LEU A 270 4.79 16.30 -10.92
C LEU A 270 3.53 17.17 -10.80
N GLY A 271 2.36 16.65 -11.20
CA GLY A 271 1.08 17.33 -11.04
C GLY A 271 0.70 17.56 -9.57
N LYS A 272 0.89 16.58 -8.71
CA LYS A 272 0.68 16.75 -7.26
C LYS A 272 1.62 17.79 -6.65
N LEU A 273 2.89 17.73 -7.03
CA LEU A 273 3.91 18.67 -6.56
C LEU A 273 3.58 20.11 -7.01
N ARG A 274 3.17 20.29 -8.27
CA ARG A 274 2.68 21.57 -8.78
C ARG A 274 1.55 22.13 -7.93
N LYS A 275 0.48 21.36 -7.71
CA LYS A 275 -0.67 21.77 -6.89
C LYS A 275 -0.27 22.16 -5.46
N GLN A 276 0.64 21.38 -4.87
CA GLN A 276 1.11 21.66 -3.50
C GLN A 276 1.95 22.94 -3.42
N ILE A 277 2.81 23.22 -4.43
CA ILE A 277 3.59 24.44 -4.52
C ILE A 277 2.67 25.64 -4.73
N ASP A 278 1.65 25.55 -5.61
CA ASP A 278 0.66 26.61 -5.80
C ASP A 278 -0.01 27.02 -4.49
N THR A 279 -0.39 26.04 -3.67
CA THR A 279 -0.99 26.27 -2.34
C THR A 279 0.04 26.87 -1.36
N ALA A 280 1.25 26.33 -1.32
CA ALA A 280 2.28 26.77 -0.37
C ALA A 280 2.82 28.18 -0.68
N ILE A 281 2.89 28.60 -1.96
CA ILE A 281 3.31 29.94 -2.36
C ILE A 281 2.32 31.02 -1.89
N MET A 282 1.04 30.66 -1.73
CA MET A 282 0.06 31.58 -1.17
C MET A 282 0.25 31.80 0.33
N ASP A 283 0.81 30.84 1.06
CA ASP A 283 0.88 30.86 2.52
C ASP A 283 2.27 31.16 3.10
N THR A 284 3.38 30.76 2.43
CA THR A 284 4.74 30.91 2.98
C THR A 284 5.81 30.97 1.87
N ASN A 285 6.87 31.76 2.09
CA ASN A 285 8.11 31.67 1.29
C ASN A 285 8.86 30.41 1.74
N LEU A 286 8.96 29.40 0.87
CA LEU A 286 9.75 28.20 1.13
C LEU A 286 11.25 28.58 1.11
N ASP A 287 11.97 28.27 2.19
CA ASP A 287 13.42 28.46 2.26
C ASP A 287 14.14 27.23 1.65
N LEU A 288 14.21 27.19 0.34
CA LEU A 288 14.80 26.10 -0.44
C LEU A 288 15.94 26.60 -1.35
N ASP A 289 16.99 25.80 -1.47
CA ASP A 289 18.03 25.93 -2.49
C ASP A 289 18.05 24.65 -3.34
N LEU A 290 17.54 24.72 -4.56
CA LEU A 290 17.50 23.61 -5.51
C LEU A 290 18.55 23.76 -6.61
N SER A 291 19.54 24.64 -6.43
CA SER A 291 20.63 24.85 -7.37
C SER A 291 21.50 23.61 -7.63
N CYS A 292 21.42 22.62 -6.75
CA CYS A 292 22.05 21.31 -6.90
C CYS A 292 21.35 20.42 -7.93
N LEU A 293 20.01 20.53 -8.07
CA LEU A 293 19.22 19.66 -8.93
C LEU A 293 19.52 19.93 -10.41
N ARG A 294 20.00 18.92 -11.11
CA ARG A 294 20.36 18.98 -12.55
C ARG A 294 19.38 18.20 -13.41
N PHE A 295 18.88 17.06 -12.92
CA PHE A 295 17.96 16.19 -13.65
C PHE A 295 16.83 15.72 -12.77
N LEU A 296 15.61 16.07 -13.15
CA LEU A 296 14.38 15.45 -12.65
C LEU A 296 13.82 14.60 -13.80
N VAL A 297 14.20 13.31 -13.79
CA VAL A 297 13.79 12.38 -14.84
C VAL A 297 12.31 12.04 -14.63
N SER A 298 11.53 12.15 -15.70
CA SER A 298 10.11 11.79 -15.70
C SER A 298 9.77 10.82 -16.82
N GLY A 299 9.14 9.72 -16.50
CA GLY A 299 8.81 8.68 -17.47
C GLY A 299 7.88 7.61 -16.89
N GLY A 300 7.60 6.60 -17.71
CA GLY A 300 6.65 5.53 -17.39
C GLY A 300 5.20 5.88 -17.70
N GLU A 301 4.89 7.17 -17.88
CA GLU A 301 3.62 7.70 -18.35
C GLU A 301 3.87 8.97 -19.20
N ALA A 302 2.86 9.44 -19.92
CA ALA A 302 2.98 10.63 -20.75
C ALA A 302 3.05 11.90 -19.88
N ASN A 303 4.06 12.73 -20.10
CA ASN A 303 4.25 13.98 -19.39
C ASN A 303 3.44 15.11 -20.06
N VAL A 304 2.63 15.82 -19.26
CA VAL A 304 1.86 16.97 -19.74
C VAL A 304 2.78 18.19 -19.82
N VAL A 305 2.87 18.82 -21.01
CA VAL A 305 3.77 19.95 -21.27
C VAL A 305 3.50 21.11 -20.32
N GLU A 306 2.24 21.47 -20.09
CA GLU A 306 1.86 22.56 -19.19
C GLU A 306 2.36 22.30 -17.75
N THR A 307 2.21 21.09 -17.24
CA THR A 307 2.67 20.71 -15.90
C THR A 307 4.18 20.84 -15.81
N CYS A 308 4.91 20.34 -16.81
CA CYS A 308 6.36 20.44 -16.85
C CYS A 308 6.84 21.89 -16.94
N ASP A 309 6.17 22.74 -17.73
CA ASP A 309 6.54 24.15 -17.90
C ASP A 309 6.31 24.97 -16.64
N VAL A 310 5.12 24.83 -16.01
CA VAL A 310 4.81 25.51 -14.75
C VAL A 310 5.76 25.08 -13.64
N LEU A 311 5.99 23.77 -13.52
CA LEU A 311 6.86 23.22 -12.46
C LEU A 311 8.33 23.63 -12.69
N ALA A 312 8.84 23.60 -13.93
CA ALA A 312 10.20 24.04 -14.23
C ALA A 312 10.41 25.52 -13.84
N ARG A 313 9.41 26.37 -14.09
CA ARG A 313 9.45 27.79 -13.67
C ARG A 313 9.44 27.94 -12.14
N TYR A 314 8.67 27.10 -11.43
CA TYR A 314 8.66 27.11 -9.96
C TYR A 314 9.99 26.67 -9.37
N LEU A 315 10.52 25.55 -9.83
CA LEU A 315 11.83 25.05 -9.39
C LEU A 315 12.95 26.02 -9.71
N GLY A 316 12.84 26.75 -10.85
CA GLY A 316 13.75 27.81 -11.23
C GLY A 316 13.81 28.99 -10.26
N LYS A 317 12.71 29.31 -9.55
CA LYS A 317 12.72 30.34 -8.48
C LYS A 317 13.64 29.95 -7.31
N TYR A 318 13.88 28.68 -7.11
CA TYR A 318 14.74 28.12 -6.08
C TYR A 318 16.12 27.69 -6.61
N GLY A 319 16.50 28.11 -7.82
CA GLY A 319 17.83 27.92 -8.38
C GLY A 319 18.02 26.73 -9.31
N ALA A 320 16.99 25.91 -9.56
CA ALA A 320 17.09 24.83 -10.53
C ALA A 320 17.21 25.35 -11.97
N PRO A 321 17.93 24.65 -12.87
CA PRO A 321 18.04 25.06 -14.27
C PRO A 321 16.69 24.96 -15.00
N PRO A 322 16.44 25.77 -16.05
CA PRO A 322 15.14 25.80 -16.74
C PRO A 322 14.79 24.52 -17.48
N ASN A 323 15.77 23.66 -17.78
CA ASN A 323 15.61 22.34 -18.40
C ASN A 323 15.86 21.21 -17.39
N VAL A 324 15.54 21.42 -16.11
CA VAL A 324 15.75 20.46 -15.03
C VAL A 324 14.90 19.20 -15.22
N ILE A 325 13.70 19.31 -15.80
CA ILE A 325 12.83 18.17 -16.09
C ILE A 325 13.31 17.52 -17.39
N SER A 326 13.46 16.20 -17.36
CA SER A 326 13.86 15.41 -18.50
C SER A 326 12.84 14.31 -18.75
N ALA A 327 11.96 14.51 -19.71
CA ALA A 327 11.02 13.46 -20.14
C ALA A 327 11.81 12.30 -20.75
N ALA A 328 11.49 11.06 -20.37
CA ALA A 328 12.27 9.88 -20.74
C ALA A 328 11.40 8.68 -21.11
N PHE A 329 11.90 7.91 -22.08
CA PHE A 329 11.41 6.56 -22.38
C PHE A 329 12.35 5.51 -21.82
N GLY A 330 11.75 4.51 -21.23
CA GLY A 330 12.46 3.32 -20.76
C GLY A 330 11.51 2.26 -20.25
N MET A 331 11.99 1.05 -20.26
CA MET A 331 11.26 -0.12 -19.77
C MET A 331 12.26 -1.11 -19.17
N THR A 332 11.78 -2.18 -18.54
CA THR A 332 12.67 -3.18 -17.94
C THR A 332 13.60 -3.79 -18.97
N GLU A 333 13.09 -4.01 -20.17
CA GLU A 333 13.80 -4.59 -21.32
C GLU A 333 14.89 -3.68 -21.87
N THR A 334 14.92 -2.40 -21.50
CA THR A 334 15.97 -1.42 -21.84
C THR A 334 16.74 -0.90 -20.63
N CYS A 335 16.76 -1.65 -19.53
CA CYS A 335 17.41 -1.25 -18.27
C CYS A 335 16.98 0.15 -17.77
N ALA A 336 15.69 0.44 -17.72
CA ALA A 336 15.07 1.73 -17.45
C ALA A 336 15.27 2.78 -18.56
N GLY A 337 15.51 4.05 -18.22
CA GLY A 337 15.62 5.14 -19.17
C GLY A 337 16.72 4.90 -20.20
N SER A 338 16.39 5.08 -21.46
CA SER A 338 17.29 4.89 -22.60
C SER A 338 17.15 5.95 -23.70
N ILE A 339 16.09 6.74 -23.65
CA ILE A 339 15.79 7.86 -24.55
C ILE A 339 15.38 9.03 -23.66
N TYR A 340 16.00 10.21 -23.85
CA TYR A 340 15.79 11.37 -22.99
C TYR A 340 15.59 12.66 -23.79
N ASN A 341 14.62 13.49 -23.38
CA ASN A 341 14.46 14.84 -23.80
C ASN A 341 15.20 15.79 -22.84
N LEU A 342 16.36 16.26 -23.23
CA LEU A 342 17.19 17.17 -22.44
C LEU A 342 16.79 18.63 -22.58
N ASP A 343 15.83 18.93 -23.44
CA ASP A 343 15.29 20.27 -23.71
C ASP A 343 13.80 20.40 -23.32
N CYS A 344 13.36 19.51 -22.44
CA CYS A 344 12.02 19.51 -21.89
C CYS A 344 11.88 20.64 -20.82
N PRO A 345 10.77 21.40 -20.79
CA PRO A 345 9.63 21.33 -21.71
C PRO A 345 9.76 22.27 -22.92
N ARG A 346 10.85 23.03 -23.04
CA ARG A 346 11.03 24.14 -24.00
C ARG A 346 10.75 23.70 -25.45
N TYR A 347 11.29 22.55 -25.85
CA TYR A 347 11.07 22.02 -27.20
C TYR A 347 9.57 21.86 -27.51
N ASP A 348 8.83 21.25 -26.57
CA ASP A 348 7.43 20.90 -26.76
C ASP A 348 6.50 22.11 -26.64
N VAL A 349 6.83 23.07 -25.76
CA VAL A 349 6.15 24.39 -25.71
C VAL A 349 6.27 25.13 -27.03
N GLN A 350 7.47 25.20 -27.63
CA GLN A 350 7.71 25.89 -28.93
C GLN A 350 6.94 25.20 -30.06
N ASN A 351 6.75 23.89 -30.00
CA ASN A 351 6.01 23.11 -30.98
C ASN A 351 4.53 22.91 -30.65
N MET A 352 4.00 23.61 -29.63
CA MET A 352 2.58 23.53 -29.17
C MET A 352 2.09 22.10 -28.94
N GLN A 353 2.95 21.24 -28.40
CA GLN A 353 2.60 19.86 -28.06
C GLN A 353 1.81 19.81 -26.77
N GLN A 354 0.84 18.88 -26.68
CA GLN A 354 0.10 18.60 -25.44
C GLN A 354 0.92 17.75 -24.47
N PHE A 355 1.67 16.78 -25.01
CA PHE A 355 2.53 15.89 -24.25
C PHE A 355 4.00 16.09 -24.67
N CYS A 356 4.90 15.96 -23.69
CA CYS A 356 6.32 16.08 -23.95
C CYS A 356 6.83 14.96 -24.85
N SER A 357 7.64 15.32 -25.83
CA SER A 357 8.48 14.36 -26.55
C SER A 357 9.47 13.70 -25.58
N LEU A 358 9.85 12.49 -25.89
CA LEU A 358 10.75 11.69 -25.03
C LEU A 358 12.22 11.83 -25.47
N GLY A 359 12.47 12.62 -26.50
CA GLY A 359 13.80 12.98 -26.92
C GLY A 359 14.49 11.97 -27.80
N ARG A 360 15.81 11.77 -27.55
CA ARG A 360 16.71 11.00 -28.41
C ARG A 360 17.38 9.89 -27.61
N CYS A 361 17.84 8.87 -28.34
CA CYS A 361 18.59 7.74 -27.78
C CYS A 361 19.89 8.19 -27.11
N VAL A 362 20.20 7.55 -25.97
CA VAL A 362 21.56 7.58 -25.41
C VAL A 362 22.48 6.65 -26.19
N PRO A 363 23.82 6.81 -26.09
CA PRO A 363 24.74 5.80 -26.63
C PRO A 363 24.43 4.40 -26.13
N GLY A 364 24.42 3.43 -27.05
CA GLY A 364 24.13 2.02 -26.73
C GLY A 364 22.70 1.58 -27.06
N ILE A 365 21.85 2.46 -27.61
CA ILE A 365 20.53 2.10 -28.14
C ILE A 365 20.20 2.88 -29.41
N GLU A 366 19.50 2.23 -30.32
CA GLU A 366 18.94 2.79 -31.53
C GLU A 366 17.41 2.61 -31.49
N MET A 367 16.67 3.51 -32.15
CA MET A 367 15.20 3.43 -32.28
C MET A 367 14.79 3.56 -33.73
N ARG A 368 13.69 2.90 -34.07
CA ARG A 368 12.96 3.13 -35.32
C ARG A 368 11.45 3.00 -35.10
N VAL A 369 10.68 3.62 -35.95
CA VAL A 369 9.23 3.39 -36.03
C VAL A 369 8.96 2.66 -37.35
N THR A 370 8.12 1.61 -37.30
CA THR A 370 7.80 0.79 -38.46
C THR A 370 6.30 0.74 -38.71
N VAL A 371 5.92 0.70 -39.97
CA VAL A 371 4.52 0.52 -40.42
C VAL A 371 4.37 -0.81 -41.12
N PRO A 372 3.26 -1.56 -40.90
CA PRO A 372 2.99 -2.81 -41.60
C PRO A 372 2.81 -2.56 -43.06
N GLN A 373 3.41 -3.40 -43.90
CA GLN A 373 3.16 -3.46 -45.34
C GLN A 373 2.51 -4.78 -45.76
N ALA A 374 1.85 -4.84 -46.91
CA ALA A 374 1.25 -6.07 -47.39
C ALA A 374 2.31 -7.18 -47.56
N GLY A 375 2.17 -8.32 -46.87
CA GLY A 375 3.08 -9.46 -47.00
C GLY A 375 3.99 -9.73 -45.78
N ASP A 376 3.61 -9.35 -44.56
CA ASP A 376 4.36 -9.52 -43.31
C ASP A 376 5.71 -8.73 -43.22
N GLU A 377 6.03 -7.88 -44.18
CA GLU A 377 7.16 -6.97 -44.12
C GLU A 377 6.76 -5.66 -43.43
N SER A 378 7.61 -5.17 -42.56
CA SER A 378 7.47 -3.83 -41.96
C SER A 378 8.50 -2.89 -42.55
N VAL A 379 8.10 -1.68 -42.88
CA VAL A 379 8.95 -0.64 -43.45
C VAL A 379 9.14 0.48 -42.43
N GLN A 380 10.31 1.09 -42.44
CA GLN A 380 10.58 2.25 -41.58
C GLN A 380 9.63 3.40 -41.95
N ALA A 381 8.92 3.92 -40.95
CA ALA A 381 8.01 5.04 -41.09
C ALA A 381 8.74 6.33 -41.49
N SER A 382 8.06 7.18 -42.22
CA SER A 382 8.51 8.55 -42.50
C SER A 382 8.44 9.43 -41.24
N ALA A 383 9.11 10.60 -41.27
CA ALA A 383 9.00 11.50 -40.13
C ALA A 383 7.54 11.92 -39.84
N ASN A 384 7.13 11.85 -38.59
CA ASN A 384 5.77 12.08 -38.06
C ASN A 384 4.73 11.02 -38.51
N GLU A 385 5.12 9.96 -39.20
CA GLU A 385 4.21 8.86 -39.48
C GLU A 385 4.06 7.93 -38.29
N LEU A 386 2.81 7.57 -37.97
CA LEU A 386 2.47 6.70 -36.82
C LEU A 386 2.79 5.25 -37.16
N GLY A 387 3.54 4.59 -36.29
CA GLY A 387 3.84 3.16 -36.40
C GLY A 387 4.23 2.53 -35.07
N LEU A 388 4.82 1.34 -35.14
CA LEU A 388 5.27 0.58 -33.96
C LEU A 388 6.72 0.97 -33.61
N LEU A 389 6.98 1.29 -32.35
CA LEU A 389 8.32 1.59 -31.84
C LEU A 389 9.11 0.30 -31.67
N GLU A 390 10.28 0.27 -32.31
CA GLU A 390 11.27 -0.81 -32.17
C GLU A 390 12.62 -0.23 -31.74
N VAL A 391 13.33 -0.95 -30.86
CA VAL A 391 14.63 -0.52 -30.35
C VAL A 391 15.66 -1.65 -30.47
N ARG A 392 16.95 -1.29 -30.63
CA ARG A 392 18.06 -2.22 -30.74
C ARG A 392 19.33 -1.66 -30.11
N GLY A 393 20.17 -2.52 -29.54
CA GLY A 393 21.47 -2.13 -29.03
C GLY A 393 21.89 -2.95 -27.82
N PRO A 394 23.14 -2.77 -27.33
CA PRO A 394 23.69 -3.49 -26.18
C PRO A 394 22.94 -3.24 -24.86
N ILE A 395 22.13 -2.19 -24.76
CA ILE A 395 21.28 -1.92 -23.59
C ILE A 395 20.04 -2.84 -23.57
N VAL A 396 19.57 -3.28 -24.75
CA VAL A 396 18.35 -4.07 -24.90
C VAL A 396 18.55 -5.50 -24.41
N PHE A 397 17.59 -6.03 -23.65
CA PHE A 397 17.61 -7.40 -23.14
C PHE A 397 17.66 -8.43 -24.27
N LYS A 398 18.07 -9.68 -23.96
CA LYS A 398 18.17 -10.74 -24.97
C LYS A 398 17.01 -11.74 -24.90
N CYS A 399 16.44 -11.96 -23.72
CA CYS A 399 15.36 -12.94 -23.56
C CYS A 399 14.56 -12.74 -22.28
N TYR A 400 13.35 -13.28 -22.28
CA TYR A 400 12.60 -13.57 -21.07
C TYR A 400 12.98 -14.94 -20.53
N PHE A 401 13.27 -15.01 -19.24
CA PHE A 401 13.67 -16.25 -18.58
C PHE A 401 12.57 -17.30 -18.71
N ASN A 402 12.95 -18.52 -19.08
CA ASN A 402 12.05 -19.67 -19.23
C ASN A 402 10.79 -19.39 -20.10
N ASN A 403 10.88 -18.42 -21.02
CA ASN A 403 9.76 -18.06 -21.91
C ASN A 403 10.24 -17.77 -23.34
N LYS A 404 10.60 -18.86 -24.05
CA LYS A 404 11.10 -18.79 -25.43
C LYS A 404 10.04 -18.22 -26.40
N SER A 405 8.77 -18.57 -26.21
CA SER A 405 7.69 -18.09 -27.07
C SER A 405 7.54 -16.56 -27.00
N ALA A 406 7.48 -16.01 -25.77
CA ALA A 406 7.43 -14.57 -25.59
C ALA A 406 8.71 -13.87 -26.12
N THR A 407 9.88 -14.48 -25.93
CA THR A 407 11.13 -13.95 -26.47
C THR A 407 11.07 -13.83 -27.99
N THR A 408 10.75 -14.93 -28.70
CA THR A 408 10.67 -14.95 -30.16
C THR A 408 9.63 -13.96 -30.69
N ALA A 409 8.45 -13.85 -30.05
CA ALA A 409 7.41 -12.91 -30.45
C ALA A 409 7.81 -11.44 -30.25
N SER A 410 8.75 -11.16 -29.35
CA SER A 410 9.16 -9.79 -29.00
C SER A 410 10.27 -9.24 -29.91
N PHE A 411 10.90 -10.03 -30.72
CA PHE A 411 11.96 -9.59 -31.62
C PHE A 411 11.58 -9.76 -33.09
N THR A 412 12.04 -8.84 -33.91
CA THR A 412 11.99 -8.94 -35.37
C THR A 412 13.08 -9.91 -35.89
N PRO A 413 12.95 -10.45 -37.10
CA PRO A 413 13.99 -11.29 -37.69
C PRO A 413 15.37 -10.63 -37.81
N ASP A 414 15.42 -9.31 -37.98
CA ASP A 414 16.64 -8.47 -38.06
C ASP A 414 17.10 -7.96 -36.68
N GLY A 415 16.54 -8.52 -35.56
CA GLY A 415 17.03 -8.35 -34.20
C GLY A 415 16.60 -7.08 -33.47
N TRP A 416 15.55 -6.41 -33.91
CA TRP A 416 14.94 -5.31 -33.16
C TRP A 416 13.92 -5.82 -32.15
N PHE A 417 13.91 -5.20 -31.00
CA PHE A 417 12.92 -5.46 -29.96
C PHE A 417 11.68 -4.61 -30.20
N ARG A 418 10.52 -5.25 -30.28
CA ARG A 418 9.21 -4.62 -30.37
C ARG A 418 8.76 -4.17 -29.00
N THR A 419 8.70 -2.86 -28.75
CA THR A 419 8.34 -2.32 -27.42
C THR A 419 6.86 -2.53 -27.07
N GLY A 420 6.01 -2.70 -28.09
CA GLY A 420 4.56 -2.72 -27.96
C GLY A 420 3.92 -1.32 -27.86
N ASP A 421 4.70 -0.26 -28.07
CA ASP A 421 4.22 1.11 -28.07
C ASP A 421 4.04 1.63 -29.51
N HIS A 422 2.98 2.41 -29.74
CA HIS A 422 2.79 3.20 -30.94
C HIS A 422 3.45 4.55 -30.78
N ALA A 423 4.20 4.97 -31.78
CA ALA A 423 5.00 6.19 -31.70
C ALA A 423 5.16 6.88 -33.06
N THR A 424 5.62 8.13 -33.04
CA THR A 424 6.18 8.86 -34.17
C THR A 424 7.56 9.35 -33.83
N ILE A 425 8.42 9.52 -34.85
CA ILE A 425 9.70 10.25 -34.73
C ILE A 425 9.57 11.47 -35.63
N ASP A 426 9.77 12.64 -35.06
CA ASP A 426 9.67 13.88 -35.82
C ASP A 426 10.94 14.17 -36.66
N ARG A 427 10.90 15.27 -37.46
CA ARG A 427 12.05 15.67 -38.32
C ARG A 427 13.28 16.03 -37.50
N ALA A 428 13.14 16.41 -36.23
CA ALA A 428 14.25 16.69 -35.34
C ALA A 428 14.82 15.42 -34.67
N GLY A 429 14.22 14.27 -34.94
CA GLY A 429 14.60 12.99 -34.33
C GLY A 429 14.08 12.78 -32.90
N MET A 430 13.04 13.53 -32.48
CA MET A 430 12.44 13.41 -31.17
C MET A 430 11.33 12.35 -31.22
N LEU A 431 11.34 11.47 -30.21
CA LEU A 431 10.34 10.42 -30.05
C LEU A 431 9.07 10.96 -29.41
N HIS A 432 7.91 10.65 -29.98
CA HIS A 432 6.59 10.93 -29.40
C HIS A 432 5.79 9.63 -29.28
N LEU A 433 5.38 9.29 -28.06
CA LEU A 433 4.47 8.14 -27.83
C LEU A 433 3.02 8.54 -28.02
N VAL A 434 2.25 7.66 -28.68
CA VAL A 434 0.82 7.88 -28.95
C VAL A 434 -0.05 6.94 -28.13
N GLY A 435 0.44 5.75 -27.73
CA GLY A 435 -0.29 4.79 -26.90
C GLY A 435 0.42 3.45 -26.81
N ARG A 436 -0.17 2.52 -26.04
CA ARG A 436 0.30 1.12 -25.94
C ARG A 436 -0.62 0.16 -26.65
N THR A 437 -0.01 -0.84 -27.25
CA THR A 437 -0.73 -1.98 -27.81
C THR A 437 -1.28 -2.91 -26.71
N ASN A 438 -0.73 -2.82 -25.49
CA ASN A 438 -1.03 -3.71 -24.35
C ASN A 438 -1.59 -2.97 -23.13
N ASP A 439 -2.56 -3.59 -22.51
CA ASP A 439 -3.53 -3.08 -21.54
C ASP A 439 -3.04 -3.00 -20.07
N THR A 440 -1.88 -2.50 -19.76
CA THR A 440 -1.55 -2.25 -18.35
C THR A 440 -2.01 -0.84 -17.96
N MET A 441 -2.82 -0.73 -16.90
CA MET A 441 -3.21 0.56 -16.34
C MET A 441 -2.08 1.08 -15.45
N ASN A 442 -1.57 2.27 -15.75
CA ASN A 442 -0.58 2.93 -14.90
C ASN A 442 -1.26 4.05 -14.11
N ILE A 443 -1.66 3.74 -12.90
CA ILE A 443 -2.41 4.66 -12.03
C ILE A 443 -1.49 5.16 -10.92
N ASN A 444 -1.22 6.45 -10.91
CA ASN A 444 -0.34 7.09 -9.93
C ASN A 444 1.06 6.43 -9.85
N GLY A 445 1.59 5.96 -10.98
CA GLY A 445 2.89 5.29 -11.06
C GLY A 445 2.88 3.81 -10.67
N VAL A 446 1.75 3.30 -10.19
CA VAL A 446 1.57 1.88 -9.89
C VAL A 446 0.90 1.19 -11.08
N LYS A 447 1.48 0.09 -11.50
CA LYS A 447 0.92 -0.73 -12.59
C LYS A 447 -0.13 -1.67 -12.04
N HIS A 448 -1.37 -1.52 -12.51
CA HIS A 448 -2.47 -2.40 -12.19
C HIS A 448 -2.84 -3.24 -13.41
N LEU A 449 -3.18 -4.50 -13.16
CA LEU A 449 -3.71 -5.37 -14.22
C LEU A 449 -5.23 -5.26 -14.25
N PRO A 450 -5.83 -4.88 -15.39
CA PRO A 450 -7.29 -4.87 -15.53
C PRO A 450 -7.95 -6.17 -15.13
N SER A 451 -7.32 -7.30 -15.45
CA SER A 451 -7.84 -8.64 -15.09
C SER A 451 -7.92 -8.90 -13.59
N GLU A 452 -7.00 -8.34 -12.79
CA GLU A 452 -7.04 -8.47 -11.32
C GLU A 452 -8.17 -7.63 -10.74
N LEU A 453 -8.37 -6.42 -11.26
CA LEU A 453 -9.47 -5.56 -10.85
C LEU A 453 -10.83 -6.16 -11.24
N GLU A 454 -10.95 -6.66 -12.48
CA GLU A 454 -12.16 -7.32 -12.95
C GLU A 454 -12.49 -8.56 -12.12
N ALA A 455 -11.50 -9.39 -11.80
CA ALA A 455 -11.67 -10.55 -10.93
C ALA A 455 -12.13 -10.14 -9.52
N ALA A 456 -11.56 -9.08 -8.96
CA ALA A 456 -11.97 -8.57 -7.65
C ALA A 456 -13.44 -8.09 -7.66
N ILE A 457 -13.86 -7.39 -8.71
CA ILE A 457 -15.26 -6.95 -8.86
C ILE A 457 -16.21 -8.16 -8.96
N GLU A 458 -15.83 -9.20 -9.73
CA GLU A 458 -16.60 -10.44 -9.86
C GLU A 458 -16.69 -11.23 -8.55
N GLU A 459 -15.59 -11.32 -7.77
CA GLU A 459 -15.56 -12.01 -6.48
C GLU A 459 -16.44 -11.36 -5.41
N PHE A 460 -16.73 -10.05 -5.54
CA PHE A 460 -17.63 -9.34 -4.64
C PHE A 460 -19.11 -9.61 -4.92
N GLU A 461 -19.45 -10.34 -5.98
CA GLU A 461 -20.84 -10.68 -6.37
C GLU A 461 -21.79 -9.48 -6.25
N ILE A 462 -21.38 -8.34 -6.83
CA ILE A 462 -22.10 -7.08 -6.72
C ILE A 462 -23.49 -7.21 -7.31
N GLU A 463 -24.52 -6.97 -6.49
CA GLU A 463 -25.90 -6.96 -6.95
C GLU A 463 -26.10 -5.87 -8.02
N GLY A 464 -26.74 -6.22 -9.13
CA GLY A 464 -26.92 -5.32 -10.26
C GLY A 464 -25.81 -5.39 -11.31
N VAL A 465 -24.72 -6.14 -11.08
CA VAL A 465 -23.66 -6.39 -12.06
C VAL A 465 -23.83 -7.79 -12.66
N THR A 466 -23.87 -7.88 -14.00
CA THR A 466 -23.97 -9.18 -14.69
C THR A 466 -22.61 -9.87 -14.66
N PRO A 467 -22.49 -11.10 -14.12
CA PRO A 467 -21.23 -11.84 -14.03
C PRO A 467 -20.53 -11.99 -15.39
N SER A 468 -19.20 -11.88 -15.40
CA SER A 468 -18.35 -11.97 -16.58
C SER A 468 -18.61 -10.91 -17.66
N TYR A 469 -19.23 -9.79 -17.31
CA TYR A 469 -19.48 -8.65 -18.18
C TYR A 469 -18.90 -7.35 -17.63
N THR A 470 -17.78 -7.42 -16.92
CA THR A 470 -17.03 -6.28 -16.41
C THR A 470 -15.73 -6.13 -17.18
N VAL A 471 -15.41 -4.91 -17.61
CA VAL A 471 -14.15 -4.56 -18.27
C VAL A 471 -13.60 -3.29 -17.66
N SER A 472 -12.32 -3.30 -17.29
CA SER A 472 -11.60 -2.13 -16.79
C SER A 472 -10.45 -1.76 -17.71
N PHE A 473 -10.20 -0.46 -17.87
CA PHE A 473 -9.07 0.07 -18.63
C PHE A 473 -8.69 1.46 -18.15
N SER A 474 -7.47 1.88 -18.47
CA SER A 474 -7.08 3.26 -18.21
C SER A 474 -7.47 4.18 -19.36
N PHE A 475 -7.90 5.37 -18.99
CA PHE A 475 -8.25 6.45 -19.91
C PHE A 475 -7.76 7.77 -19.34
N ARG A 476 -7.26 8.66 -20.20
CA ARG A 476 -6.86 10.00 -19.77
C ARG A 476 -7.88 11.03 -20.29
N PRO A 477 -8.70 11.62 -19.42
CA PRO A 477 -9.58 12.72 -19.81
C PRO A 477 -8.80 13.92 -20.32
N LEU A 478 -9.37 14.69 -21.24
CA LEU A 478 -8.79 15.93 -21.72
C LEU A 478 -8.52 16.90 -20.56
N GLY A 479 -7.27 17.32 -20.40
CA GLY A 479 -6.84 18.21 -19.32
C GLY A 479 -6.49 17.51 -17.99
N ALA A 480 -6.60 16.18 -17.92
CA ALA A 480 -6.16 15.42 -16.74
C ALA A 480 -4.64 15.16 -16.77
N GLU A 481 -4.00 15.19 -15.59
CA GLU A 481 -2.56 14.98 -15.44
C GLU A 481 -2.17 13.50 -15.36
N SER A 482 -3.11 12.63 -14.98
CA SER A 482 -2.90 11.18 -14.87
C SER A 482 -4.00 10.39 -15.58
N GLU A 483 -3.69 9.12 -15.86
CA GLU A 483 -4.71 8.16 -16.31
C GLU A 483 -5.72 7.92 -15.18
N GLN A 484 -7.00 7.79 -15.57
CA GLN A 484 -8.10 7.38 -14.70
C GLN A 484 -8.54 5.97 -15.06
N ILE A 485 -9.10 5.27 -14.09
CA ILE A 485 -9.67 3.95 -14.31
C ILE A 485 -11.10 4.14 -14.79
N GLU A 486 -11.41 3.56 -15.93
CA GLU A 486 -12.78 3.38 -16.42
C GLU A 486 -13.19 1.94 -16.18
N VAL A 487 -14.35 1.72 -15.56
CA VAL A 487 -14.95 0.41 -15.39
C VAL A 487 -16.29 0.40 -16.10
N VAL A 488 -16.41 -0.42 -17.13
CA VAL A 488 -17.67 -0.64 -17.84
C VAL A 488 -18.26 -1.98 -17.44
N TYR A 489 -19.57 -2.05 -17.26
CA TYR A 489 -20.25 -3.28 -16.88
C TYR A 489 -21.64 -3.41 -17.54
N LEU A 490 -22.16 -4.63 -17.63
CA LEU A 490 -23.53 -4.90 -18.06
C LEU A 490 -24.45 -4.92 -16.82
N PRO A 491 -25.41 -3.99 -16.70
CA PRO A 491 -26.36 -4.00 -15.59
C PRO A 491 -27.36 -5.17 -15.72
N SER A 492 -27.74 -5.76 -14.60
CA SER A 492 -28.82 -6.75 -14.52
C SER A 492 -30.17 -6.13 -14.12
N PHE A 493 -30.21 -4.80 -13.96
CA PHE A 493 -31.39 -3.99 -13.64
C PHE A 493 -31.88 -3.20 -14.85
N GLY A 494 -33.13 -2.69 -14.77
CA GLY A 494 -33.72 -1.88 -15.83
C GLY A 494 -33.09 -0.49 -15.94
N PRO A 495 -33.09 0.14 -17.14
CA PRO A 495 -32.45 1.45 -17.36
C PRO A 495 -32.94 2.57 -16.44
N GLN A 496 -34.19 2.48 -15.95
CA GLN A 496 -34.86 3.47 -15.09
C GLN A 496 -34.70 3.17 -13.59
N ASP A 497 -34.08 2.05 -13.21
CA ASP A 497 -33.82 1.71 -11.81
C ASP A 497 -32.58 2.46 -11.32
N VAL A 498 -32.82 3.66 -10.81
CA VAL A 498 -31.74 4.57 -10.39
C VAL A 498 -31.10 4.09 -9.10
N ASP A 499 -31.86 3.50 -8.17
CA ASP A 499 -31.35 3.01 -6.88
C ASP A 499 -30.39 1.82 -7.09
N ALA A 500 -30.78 0.84 -7.91
CA ALA A 500 -29.89 -0.28 -8.25
C ALA A 500 -28.63 0.18 -9.00
N ARG A 501 -28.77 1.21 -9.87
CA ARG A 501 -27.64 1.83 -10.59
C ARG A 501 -26.62 2.45 -9.62
N ILE A 502 -27.09 3.25 -8.66
CA ILE A 502 -26.23 3.90 -7.68
C ILE A 502 -25.57 2.84 -6.77
N ALA A 503 -26.33 1.85 -6.29
CA ALA A 503 -25.80 0.79 -5.44
C ALA A 503 -24.69 -0.01 -6.13
N ALA A 504 -24.89 -0.43 -7.39
CA ALA A 504 -23.89 -1.14 -8.18
C ALA A 504 -22.64 -0.27 -8.44
N ARG A 505 -22.85 1.00 -8.83
CA ARG A 505 -21.76 1.97 -9.05
C ARG A 505 -20.92 2.17 -7.81
N ASP A 506 -21.52 2.41 -6.66
CA ASP A 506 -20.80 2.68 -5.43
C ASP A 506 -20.05 1.44 -4.93
N ALA A 507 -20.61 0.25 -5.11
CA ALA A 507 -19.93 -1.00 -4.80
C ALA A 507 -18.71 -1.23 -5.73
N ILE A 508 -18.83 -0.97 -7.04
CA ILE A 508 -17.70 -1.04 -7.98
C ILE A 508 -16.61 -0.03 -7.60
N ILE A 509 -16.99 1.21 -7.27
CA ILE A 509 -16.06 2.24 -6.80
C ILE A 509 -15.32 1.76 -5.55
N GLN A 510 -16.04 1.22 -4.58
CA GLN A 510 -15.45 0.73 -3.33
C GLN A 510 -14.41 -0.38 -3.59
N VAL A 511 -14.74 -1.39 -4.39
CA VAL A 511 -13.82 -2.48 -4.75
C VAL A 511 -12.60 -1.95 -5.49
N THR A 512 -12.81 -1.06 -6.47
CA THR A 512 -11.71 -0.49 -7.24
C THR A 512 -10.75 0.32 -6.35
N MET A 513 -11.29 1.14 -5.45
CA MET A 513 -10.47 1.91 -4.50
C MET A 513 -9.70 1.02 -3.52
N LEU A 514 -10.28 -0.09 -3.07
CA LEU A 514 -9.59 -1.07 -2.22
C LEU A 514 -8.40 -1.71 -2.94
N GLN A 515 -8.54 -1.97 -4.25
CA GLN A 515 -7.51 -2.63 -5.06
C GLN A 515 -6.42 -1.68 -5.58
N THR A 516 -6.80 -0.47 -5.96
CA THR A 516 -5.92 0.44 -6.72
C THR A 516 -5.56 1.72 -5.97
N GLY A 517 -6.27 2.03 -4.88
CA GLY A 517 -6.16 3.31 -4.19
C GLY A 517 -6.74 4.51 -4.97
N SER A 518 -7.34 4.27 -6.13
CA SER A 518 -7.87 5.33 -7.02
C SER A 518 -9.34 5.12 -7.32
N ARG A 519 -10.09 6.23 -7.38
CA ARG A 519 -11.52 6.21 -7.71
C ARG A 519 -11.70 6.01 -9.22
N PRO A 520 -12.49 5.00 -9.66
CA PRO A 520 -12.81 4.81 -11.07
C PRO A 520 -13.95 5.72 -11.51
N SER A 521 -14.04 5.97 -12.82
CA SER A 521 -15.29 6.23 -13.51
C SER A 521 -16.00 4.91 -13.78
N VAL A 522 -17.32 4.86 -13.63
CA VAL A 522 -18.10 3.62 -13.78
C VAL A 522 -19.23 3.87 -14.75
N LEU A 523 -19.33 3.07 -15.81
CA LEU A 523 -20.31 3.23 -16.87
C LEU A 523 -21.08 1.93 -17.14
N PRO A 524 -22.39 1.86 -16.89
CA PRO A 524 -23.22 0.75 -17.33
C PRO A 524 -23.45 0.82 -18.84
N LEU A 525 -23.20 -0.27 -19.54
CA LEU A 525 -23.43 -0.43 -20.97
C LEU A 525 -24.41 -1.60 -21.24
N ASN A 526 -25.21 -1.50 -22.28
CA ASN A 526 -26.13 -2.57 -22.66
C ASN A 526 -25.39 -3.72 -23.37
N ASP A 527 -26.07 -4.84 -23.55
CA ASP A 527 -25.56 -6.07 -24.19
C ASP A 527 -25.16 -5.88 -25.66
N THR A 528 -25.80 -4.97 -26.36
CA THR A 528 -25.48 -4.67 -27.79
C THR A 528 -24.13 -3.97 -27.92
N LEU A 529 -23.67 -3.25 -26.88
CA LEU A 529 -22.41 -2.55 -26.82
C LEU A 529 -21.29 -3.41 -26.19
N LEU A 530 -21.63 -4.37 -25.32
CA LEU A 530 -20.70 -5.28 -24.66
C LEU A 530 -20.75 -6.68 -25.29
N GLN A 531 -20.39 -6.77 -26.57
CA GLN A 531 -20.40 -8.03 -27.29
C GLN A 531 -19.21 -8.92 -26.95
N LYS A 532 -19.49 -10.17 -26.60
CA LYS A 532 -18.47 -11.21 -26.38
C LYS A 532 -17.93 -11.76 -27.70
N THR A 533 -16.66 -12.12 -27.72
CA THR A 533 -16.04 -12.85 -28.83
C THR A 533 -16.59 -14.29 -28.90
N THR A 534 -16.31 -15.00 -30.00
CA THR A 534 -16.65 -16.42 -30.18
C THR A 534 -16.10 -17.32 -29.07
N LEU A 535 -15.07 -16.86 -28.35
CA LEU A 535 -14.49 -17.52 -27.17
C LEU A 535 -15.15 -17.08 -25.86
N GLY A 536 -16.27 -16.34 -25.90
CA GLY A 536 -16.99 -15.89 -24.71
C GLY A 536 -16.32 -14.77 -23.90
N LYS A 537 -15.28 -14.10 -24.43
CA LYS A 537 -14.55 -13.01 -23.78
C LYS A 537 -14.92 -11.65 -24.35
N LEU A 538 -15.02 -10.64 -23.50
CA LEU A 538 -15.09 -9.24 -23.91
C LEU A 538 -13.72 -8.76 -24.43
N SER A 539 -13.73 -7.97 -25.51
CA SER A 539 -12.50 -7.40 -26.06
C SER A 539 -12.24 -6.01 -25.47
N ARG A 540 -11.38 -5.92 -24.44
CA ARG A 540 -11.00 -4.66 -23.79
C ARG A 540 -10.50 -3.63 -24.82
N ALA A 541 -9.64 -4.04 -25.74
CA ALA A 541 -9.10 -3.14 -26.76
C ALA A 541 -10.19 -2.51 -27.64
N LYS A 542 -11.22 -3.27 -28.01
CA LYS A 542 -12.36 -2.75 -28.79
C LYS A 542 -13.22 -1.80 -27.96
N ILE A 543 -13.49 -2.16 -26.70
CA ILE A 543 -14.31 -1.35 -25.78
C ILE A 543 -13.60 -0.04 -25.49
N ARG A 544 -12.31 -0.08 -25.16
CA ARG A 544 -11.48 1.11 -24.95
C ARG A 544 -11.44 2.00 -26.19
N ALA A 545 -11.17 1.45 -27.37
CA ALA A 545 -11.16 2.21 -28.61
C ALA A 545 -12.52 2.85 -28.92
N ALA A 546 -13.63 2.18 -28.64
CA ALA A 546 -14.98 2.74 -28.78
C ALA A 546 -15.23 3.88 -27.77
N PHE A 547 -14.78 3.73 -26.53
CA PHE A 547 -14.85 4.77 -25.50
C PHE A 547 -14.05 6.02 -25.93
N GLU A 548 -12.80 5.84 -26.36
CA GLU A 548 -11.92 6.92 -26.82
C GLU A 548 -12.45 7.66 -28.06
N ARG A 549 -13.14 6.97 -28.97
CA ARG A 549 -13.84 7.60 -30.11
C ARG A 549 -15.11 8.35 -29.70
N GLY A 550 -15.60 8.18 -28.47
CA GLY A 550 -16.83 8.79 -28.00
C GLY A 550 -18.11 8.05 -28.38
N ASP A 551 -18.02 6.78 -28.81
CA ASP A 551 -19.19 5.96 -29.21
C ASP A 551 -20.19 5.80 -28.05
N TYR A 552 -19.73 5.91 -26.79
CA TYR A 552 -20.55 5.80 -25.57
C TYR A 552 -21.04 7.15 -25.00
N LYS A 553 -20.87 8.26 -25.72
CA LYS A 553 -21.23 9.60 -25.25
C LYS A 553 -22.67 9.69 -24.77
N LYS A 554 -23.62 9.10 -25.50
CA LYS A 554 -25.04 9.07 -25.10
C LYS A 554 -25.28 8.29 -23.81
N CYS A 555 -24.54 7.20 -23.60
CA CYS A 555 -24.63 6.41 -22.36
C CYS A 555 -24.07 7.20 -21.18
N LEU A 556 -22.95 7.90 -21.35
CA LEU A 556 -22.35 8.77 -20.35
C LEU A 556 -23.27 9.94 -19.98
N GLU A 557 -23.89 10.59 -20.95
CA GLU A 557 -24.85 11.69 -20.73
C GLU A 557 -26.09 11.20 -19.98
N PHE A 558 -26.62 10.04 -20.38
CA PHE A 558 -27.74 9.41 -19.71
C PHE A 558 -27.41 9.02 -18.26
N ASP A 559 -26.27 8.38 -18.02
CA ASP A 559 -25.82 7.97 -16.70
C ASP A 559 -25.62 9.19 -15.77
N LYS A 560 -24.98 10.25 -16.26
CA LYS A 560 -24.84 11.52 -15.54
C LYS A 560 -26.19 12.12 -15.15
N MET A 561 -27.15 12.14 -16.07
CA MET A 561 -28.49 12.65 -15.79
C MET A 561 -29.20 11.82 -14.72
N GLN A 562 -29.07 10.47 -14.74
CA GLN A 562 -29.68 9.62 -13.71
C GLN A 562 -29.05 9.87 -12.33
N ILE A 563 -27.73 10.01 -12.26
CA ILE A 563 -27.00 10.33 -11.04
C ILE A 563 -27.41 11.72 -10.51
N GLU A 564 -27.55 12.72 -11.38
CA GLU A 564 -28.01 14.07 -10.98
C GLU A 564 -29.42 14.04 -10.42
N ILE A 565 -30.35 13.33 -11.04
CA ILE A 565 -31.73 13.16 -10.56
C ILE A 565 -31.74 12.51 -9.17
N TYR A 566 -30.96 11.45 -8.98
CA TYR A 566 -30.83 10.79 -7.69
C TYR A 566 -30.30 11.75 -6.62
N ASN A 567 -29.20 12.46 -6.92
CA ASN A 567 -28.57 13.40 -6.01
C ASN A 567 -29.50 14.55 -5.63
N LEU A 568 -30.26 15.09 -6.58
CA LEU A 568 -31.25 16.14 -6.32
C LEU A 568 -32.40 15.68 -5.40
N SER A 569 -32.77 14.40 -5.48
CA SER A 569 -33.88 13.84 -4.70
C SER A 569 -33.46 13.29 -3.33
N HIS A 570 -32.23 12.87 -3.17
CA HIS A 570 -31.76 12.15 -1.97
C HIS A 570 -30.63 12.87 -1.22
N MET A 571 -29.81 13.71 -1.87
CA MET A 571 -28.71 14.41 -1.23
C MET A 571 -29.14 15.79 -0.69
N GLN A 572 -28.96 15.95 0.60
CA GLN A 572 -29.09 17.25 1.23
C GLN A 572 -27.82 18.07 1.06
N GLN A 573 -27.97 19.30 0.59
CA GLN A 573 -26.87 20.25 0.43
C GLN A 573 -26.47 20.89 1.77
N PRO A 574 -25.22 21.39 1.93
CA PRO A 574 -24.79 22.05 3.16
C PRO A 574 -25.59 23.32 3.43
N CYS A 575 -26.08 23.41 4.65
CA CYS A 575 -26.86 24.55 5.13
C CYS A 575 -26.03 25.54 5.95
N THR A 576 -25.00 25.06 6.65
CA THR A 576 -24.10 25.87 7.49
C THR A 576 -22.77 26.14 6.78
N GLN A 577 -22.03 27.15 7.27
CA GLN A 577 -20.68 27.43 6.76
C GLN A 577 -19.72 26.31 7.09
N SER A 578 -19.82 25.69 8.27
CA SER A 578 -19.00 24.55 8.67
C SER A 578 -19.23 23.34 7.78
N GLU A 579 -20.50 23.03 7.44
CA GLU A 579 -20.83 21.96 6.50
C GLU A 579 -20.21 22.21 5.11
N ARG A 580 -20.21 23.45 4.63
CA ARG A 580 -19.62 23.83 3.33
C ARG A 580 -18.10 23.64 3.34
N ILE A 581 -17.42 24.14 4.36
CA ILE A 581 -15.96 24.00 4.49
C ILE A 581 -15.57 22.53 4.54
N ILE A 582 -16.29 21.71 5.30
CA ILE A 582 -15.99 20.28 5.39
C ILE A 582 -16.25 19.60 4.05
N GLN A 583 -17.37 19.87 3.40
CA GLN A 583 -17.66 19.32 2.08
C GLN A 583 -16.58 19.70 1.06
N GLU A 584 -16.16 20.97 1.01
CA GLU A 584 -15.08 21.46 0.15
C GLU A 584 -13.79 20.69 0.40
N VAL A 585 -13.36 20.57 1.66
CA VAL A 585 -12.12 19.86 2.03
C VAL A 585 -12.19 18.39 1.63
N PHE A 586 -13.33 17.73 1.82
CA PHE A 586 -13.50 16.34 1.42
C PHE A 586 -13.53 16.20 -0.11
N CYS A 587 -14.21 17.09 -0.82
CA CYS A 587 -14.26 17.08 -2.27
C CYS A 587 -12.89 17.33 -2.89
N GLU A 588 -12.12 18.28 -2.37
CA GLU A 588 -10.75 18.55 -2.81
C GLU A 588 -9.80 17.37 -2.57
N ASP A 589 -9.95 16.66 -1.45
CA ASP A 589 -9.06 15.57 -1.09
C ASP A 589 -9.35 14.27 -1.84
N LEU A 590 -10.62 14.04 -2.15
CA LEU A 590 -11.12 12.82 -2.79
C LEU A 590 -11.41 13.00 -4.28
N ASP A 591 -11.12 14.18 -4.84
CA ASP A 591 -11.40 14.53 -6.24
C ASP A 591 -12.89 14.35 -6.60
N LEU A 592 -13.78 14.86 -5.72
CA LEU A 592 -15.23 14.80 -5.86
C LEU A 592 -15.81 16.16 -6.26
N ARG A 593 -16.89 16.13 -7.02
CA ARG A 593 -17.70 17.34 -7.21
C ARG A 593 -18.61 17.54 -5.98
N PRO A 594 -18.92 18.79 -5.59
CA PRO A 594 -19.82 19.07 -4.46
C PRO A 594 -21.18 18.36 -4.53
N GLN A 595 -21.66 18.10 -5.76
CA GLN A 595 -22.92 17.37 -6.00
C GLN A 595 -22.80 15.85 -5.79
N GLU A 596 -21.60 15.33 -5.52
CA GLU A 596 -21.36 13.90 -5.28
C GLU A 596 -21.19 13.57 -3.79
N LEU A 597 -21.15 14.60 -2.92
CA LEU A 597 -21.02 14.46 -1.49
C LEU A 597 -22.14 15.23 -0.76
N GLY A 598 -23.22 14.57 -0.44
CA GLY A 598 -24.28 15.13 0.42
C GLY A 598 -23.84 15.25 1.88
N VAL A 599 -24.48 16.15 2.64
CA VAL A 599 -24.10 16.34 4.05
C VAL A 599 -24.37 15.12 4.94
N ASN A 600 -25.23 14.22 4.51
CA ASN A 600 -25.55 12.97 5.21
C ASN A 600 -24.85 11.74 4.60
N THR A 601 -24.01 11.92 3.58
CA THR A 601 -23.25 10.82 2.97
C THR A 601 -22.18 10.32 3.95
N HIS A 602 -22.14 9.02 4.18
CA HIS A 602 -21.15 8.38 5.04
C HIS A 602 -19.79 8.38 4.36
N VAL A 603 -18.83 9.11 4.90
CA VAL A 603 -17.52 9.33 4.27
C VAL A 603 -16.71 8.05 4.12
N PHE A 604 -16.96 7.04 4.94
CA PHE A 604 -16.29 5.73 4.81
C PHE A 604 -16.84 4.90 3.64
N GLU A 605 -18.09 5.12 3.24
CA GLU A 605 -18.71 4.45 2.08
C GLU A 605 -18.15 4.96 0.75
N ILE A 606 -17.61 6.18 0.72
CA ILE A 606 -16.95 6.73 -0.47
C ILE A 606 -15.45 6.39 -0.57
N GLY A 607 -14.96 5.46 0.26
CA GLY A 607 -13.63 4.88 0.13
C GLY A 607 -12.50 5.59 0.89
N ILE A 608 -12.81 6.35 1.95
CA ILE A 608 -11.78 6.95 2.81
C ILE A 608 -10.94 5.87 3.48
N THR A 609 -9.63 5.96 3.31
CA THR A 609 -8.63 5.14 4.00
C THR A 609 -8.08 5.84 5.23
N SER A 610 -7.33 5.13 6.07
CA SER A 610 -6.65 5.72 7.22
C SER A 610 -5.68 6.86 6.85
N ILE A 611 -5.06 6.78 5.67
CA ILE A 611 -4.18 7.84 5.15
C ILE A 611 -4.99 9.10 4.79
N HIS A 612 -6.16 8.92 4.15
CA HIS A 612 -7.06 10.04 3.86
C HIS A 612 -7.53 10.73 5.14
N LEU A 613 -7.84 9.98 6.21
CA LEU A 613 -8.26 10.57 7.49
C LEU A 613 -7.20 11.47 8.11
N ILE A 614 -5.93 11.10 8.04
CA ILE A 614 -4.82 11.90 8.57
C ILE A 614 -4.69 13.21 7.77
N ARG A 615 -4.76 13.13 6.44
CA ARG A 615 -4.66 14.27 5.55
C ARG A 615 -5.85 15.23 5.69
N LEU A 616 -7.08 14.68 5.74
CA LEU A 616 -8.30 15.43 5.99
C LEU A 616 -8.27 16.13 7.34
N LYS A 617 -7.81 15.45 8.39
CA LYS A 617 -7.59 16.04 9.72
C LYS A 617 -6.74 17.31 9.64
N GLN A 618 -5.58 17.24 8.98
CA GLN A 618 -4.66 18.38 8.85
C GLN A 618 -5.30 19.56 8.11
N LYS A 619 -6.00 19.26 7.00
CA LYS A 619 -6.71 20.29 6.22
C LYS A 619 -7.82 20.95 7.04
N LEU A 620 -8.63 20.16 7.75
CA LEU A 620 -9.70 20.68 8.62
C LEU A 620 -9.15 21.48 9.79
N GLN A 621 -8.06 21.05 10.43
CA GLN A 621 -7.38 21.83 11.47
C GLN A 621 -6.99 23.22 10.96
N SER A 622 -6.41 23.28 9.75
CA SER A 622 -6.03 24.54 9.11
C SER A 622 -7.25 25.42 8.79
N ARG A 623 -8.29 24.85 8.16
CA ARG A 623 -9.48 25.61 7.72
C ARG A 623 -10.33 26.14 8.89
N PHE A 624 -10.41 25.38 9.98
CA PHE A 624 -11.16 25.77 11.19
C PHE A 624 -10.31 26.50 12.24
N SER A 625 -8.98 26.64 12.00
CA SER A 625 -8.02 27.18 12.98
C SER A 625 -8.08 26.46 14.33
N ILE A 626 -8.30 25.14 14.29
CA ILE A 626 -8.34 24.28 15.48
C ILE A 626 -6.97 23.65 15.65
N PRO A 627 -6.30 23.81 16.82
CA PRO A 627 -4.95 23.29 17.02
C PRO A 627 -4.85 21.78 16.87
N GLU A 628 -5.89 21.05 17.31
CA GLU A 628 -5.94 19.60 17.21
C GLU A 628 -7.37 19.07 17.10
N ILE A 629 -7.64 18.28 16.06
CA ILE A 629 -8.86 17.51 15.90
C ILE A 629 -8.52 16.05 16.20
N PRO A 630 -9.06 15.44 17.27
CA PRO A 630 -8.88 14.02 17.51
C PRO A 630 -9.40 13.17 16.34
N VAL A 631 -8.60 12.23 15.84
CA VAL A 631 -8.99 11.37 14.70
C VAL A 631 -10.32 10.67 14.95
N ARG A 632 -10.57 10.28 16.20
CA ARG A 632 -11.84 9.66 16.60
C ARG A 632 -13.06 10.55 16.33
N ILE A 633 -12.94 11.89 16.44
CA ILE A 633 -14.08 12.80 16.12
C ILE A 633 -14.46 12.62 14.65
N MET A 634 -13.50 12.52 13.79
CA MET A 634 -13.75 12.25 12.36
C MET A 634 -14.35 10.86 12.13
N MET A 635 -14.01 9.89 12.97
CA MET A 635 -14.53 8.53 12.87
C MET A 635 -15.92 8.36 13.48
N GLN A 636 -16.19 9.04 14.59
CA GLN A 636 -17.49 9.03 15.25
C GLN A 636 -18.54 9.85 14.48
N ASN A 637 -18.09 10.85 13.74
CA ASN A 637 -18.95 11.75 12.98
C ASN A 637 -18.64 11.58 11.50
N SER A 638 -19.14 10.50 10.96
CA SER A 638 -18.80 9.98 9.66
C SER A 638 -19.53 10.66 8.49
N THR A 639 -20.39 11.63 8.77
CA THR A 639 -21.03 12.47 7.77
C THR A 639 -20.56 13.92 7.89
N VAL A 640 -20.64 14.68 6.81
CA VAL A 640 -20.28 16.10 6.79
C VAL A 640 -21.04 16.87 7.87
N ARG A 641 -22.33 16.59 8.06
CA ARG A 641 -23.20 17.24 9.06
C ARG A 641 -22.80 16.91 10.49
N GLU A 642 -22.60 15.63 10.78
CA GLU A 642 -22.17 15.19 12.11
C GLU A 642 -20.81 15.79 12.45
N LEU A 643 -19.88 15.77 11.51
CA LEU A 643 -18.54 16.31 11.70
C LEU A 643 -18.57 17.84 11.89
N ALA A 644 -19.40 18.57 11.13
CA ALA A 644 -19.58 20.02 11.31
C ALA A 644 -20.07 20.33 12.74
N THR A 645 -21.11 19.64 13.18
CA THR A 645 -21.65 19.77 14.53
C THR A 645 -20.63 19.43 15.59
N ALA A 646 -19.83 18.42 15.34
CA ALA A 646 -18.77 17.97 16.25
C ALA A 646 -17.64 18.98 16.38
N LEU A 647 -17.19 19.58 15.28
CA LEU A 647 -16.13 20.59 15.28
C LEU A 647 -16.58 21.91 15.91
N GLU A 648 -17.82 22.35 15.66
CA GLU A 648 -18.41 23.53 16.30
C GLU A 648 -18.56 23.39 17.84
N ASN A 649 -18.67 22.17 18.32
CA ASN A 649 -18.77 21.84 19.73
C ASN A 649 -17.43 21.36 20.35
N LEU A 650 -16.35 21.45 19.60
CA LEU A 650 -15.03 21.08 20.10
C LEU A 650 -14.66 21.98 21.30
N GLY A 651 -14.39 21.36 22.46
CA GLY A 651 -14.09 22.08 23.71
C GLY A 651 -15.27 22.23 24.67
N LYS A 652 -16.50 21.87 24.29
CA LYS A 652 -17.62 21.77 25.24
C LYS A 652 -17.64 20.39 25.90
N PRO A 653 -17.99 20.26 27.20
CA PRO A 653 -18.13 18.94 27.81
C PRO A 653 -19.22 18.14 27.09
N ARG A 654 -18.84 16.96 26.58
CA ARG A 654 -19.77 16.03 25.92
C ARG A 654 -20.19 14.95 26.88
N ASN A 655 -21.45 14.51 26.78
CA ASN A 655 -21.88 13.28 27.42
C ASN A 655 -21.16 12.09 26.77
N TYR A 656 -20.80 11.11 27.60
CA TYR A 656 -20.21 9.87 27.12
C TYR A 656 -21.19 9.13 26.17
N GLU A 657 -20.71 8.84 24.95
CA GLU A 657 -21.42 8.05 23.94
C GLU A 657 -20.65 6.74 23.73
N PRO A 658 -21.23 5.59 24.11
CA PRO A 658 -20.53 4.32 24.00
C PRO A 658 -20.43 3.76 22.57
N ILE A 659 -21.37 4.10 21.68
CA ILE A 659 -21.52 3.52 20.35
C ILE A 659 -20.64 4.28 19.34
N ILE A 660 -19.82 3.53 18.60
CA ILE A 660 -19.12 4.03 17.41
C ILE A 660 -19.61 3.21 16.21
N ALA A 661 -20.19 3.89 15.21
CA ALA A 661 -20.56 3.27 13.96
C ALA A 661 -19.32 3.14 13.06
N LEU A 662 -18.86 1.92 12.83
CA LEU A 662 -17.72 1.63 11.94
C LEU A 662 -18.17 1.37 10.50
N GLN A 663 -19.37 0.84 10.35
CA GLN A 663 -20.05 0.56 9.08
C GLN A 663 -21.56 0.77 9.28
N ASN A 664 -22.23 1.41 8.33
CA ASN A 664 -23.67 1.65 8.42
C ASN A 664 -24.37 1.10 7.18
N ASN A 665 -24.81 -0.16 7.23
CA ASN A 665 -25.57 -0.80 6.17
C ASN A 665 -26.68 -1.66 6.79
N ALA A 666 -27.93 -1.45 6.36
CA ALA A 666 -29.12 -2.07 6.98
C ALA A 666 -29.57 -3.39 6.30
N ARG A 667 -28.76 -4.00 5.42
CA ARG A 667 -29.19 -5.20 4.67
C ARG A 667 -29.32 -6.46 5.54
N LYS A 668 -28.46 -6.61 6.56
CA LYS A 668 -28.46 -7.73 7.51
C LYS A 668 -28.46 -7.22 8.96
N ALA A 669 -28.71 -8.12 9.90
CA ALA A 669 -28.67 -7.81 11.33
C ALA A 669 -27.32 -7.20 11.74
N PRO A 670 -27.32 -6.12 12.58
CA PRO A 670 -26.11 -5.43 12.99
C PRO A 670 -25.17 -6.32 13.81
N LEU A 671 -23.86 -6.09 13.64
CA LEU A 671 -22.82 -6.70 14.49
C LEU A 671 -22.35 -5.70 15.54
N TRP A 672 -22.31 -6.13 16.80
CA TRP A 672 -21.85 -5.36 17.96
C TRP A 672 -20.49 -5.87 18.43
N LEU A 673 -19.48 -5.01 18.40
CA LEU A 673 -18.10 -5.35 18.79
C LEU A 673 -17.73 -4.68 20.12
N PHE A 674 -17.21 -5.44 21.06
CA PHE A 674 -16.82 -4.98 22.39
C PHE A 674 -15.31 -4.76 22.46
N HIS A 675 -14.90 -3.60 22.97
CA HIS A 675 -13.52 -3.15 23.05
C HIS A 675 -12.60 -4.13 23.82
N PRO A 676 -11.32 -4.25 23.44
CA PRO A 676 -10.33 -5.01 24.22
C PRO A 676 -9.97 -4.30 25.54
N GLY A 677 -9.07 -4.89 26.32
CA GLY A 677 -8.63 -4.36 27.62
C GLY A 677 -7.95 -2.99 27.59
N VAL A 678 -7.61 -2.49 26.43
CA VAL A 678 -7.12 -1.12 26.22
C VAL A 678 -8.25 -0.09 26.04
N GLY A 679 -9.53 -0.54 25.96
CA GLY A 679 -10.69 0.34 25.89
C GLY A 679 -10.99 0.93 24.52
N GLU A 680 -10.11 0.76 23.54
CA GLU A 680 -10.19 1.38 22.21
C GLU A 680 -10.80 0.41 21.18
N VAL A 681 -11.50 0.96 20.20
CA VAL A 681 -12.26 0.19 19.21
C VAL A 681 -11.78 0.35 17.76
N LEU A 682 -10.76 1.20 17.54
CA LEU A 682 -10.18 1.41 16.20
C LEU A 682 -9.60 0.13 15.61
N VAL A 683 -9.19 -0.80 16.43
CA VAL A 683 -8.72 -2.13 16.04
C VAL A 683 -9.74 -2.88 15.16
N PHE A 684 -11.01 -2.59 15.30
CA PHE A 684 -12.08 -3.20 14.50
C PHE A 684 -12.32 -2.54 13.15
N LEU A 685 -11.72 -1.39 12.88
CA LEU A 685 -11.97 -0.64 11.65
C LEU A 685 -11.64 -1.46 10.40
N ASN A 686 -10.50 -2.15 10.42
CA ASN A 686 -10.10 -3.00 9.30
C ASN A 686 -11.01 -4.21 9.12
N LEU A 687 -11.51 -4.79 10.21
CA LEU A 687 -12.48 -5.89 10.15
C LEU A 687 -13.84 -5.43 9.60
N ALA A 688 -14.31 -4.27 10.02
CA ALA A 688 -15.60 -3.71 9.57
C ALA A 688 -15.66 -3.53 8.04
N LYS A 689 -14.56 -3.15 7.40
CA LYS A 689 -14.48 -2.98 5.93
C LYS A 689 -14.82 -4.24 5.14
N TYR A 690 -14.61 -5.42 5.73
CA TYR A 690 -14.91 -6.70 5.11
C TYR A 690 -16.33 -7.22 5.39
N LEU A 691 -17.18 -6.40 6.02
CA LEU A 691 -18.57 -6.72 6.34
C LEU A 691 -19.55 -5.70 5.73
N PRO A 692 -19.48 -5.46 4.40
CA PRO A 692 -20.25 -4.39 3.74
C PRO A 692 -21.76 -4.65 3.70
N ASP A 693 -22.21 -5.87 4.05
CA ASP A 693 -23.59 -6.32 4.00
C ASP A 693 -24.39 -6.01 5.27
N ARG A 694 -23.75 -5.45 6.32
CA ARG A 694 -24.40 -5.14 7.61
C ARG A 694 -23.80 -3.93 8.30
N SER A 695 -24.58 -3.34 9.21
CA SER A 695 -24.05 -2.34 10.13
C SER A 695 -23.11 -2.98 11.14
N VAL A 696 -21.98 -2.33 11.40
CA VAL A 696 -20.99 -2.74 12.42
C VAL A 696 -20.85 -1.61 13.42
N PHE A 697 -21.25 -1.87 14.65
CA PHE A 697 -21.14 -0.95 15.76
C PHE A 697 -20.08 -1.46 16.73
N ALA A 698 -19.26 -0.57 17.26
CA ALA A 698 -18.29 -0.89 18.29
C ALA A 698 -18.61 -0.12 19.58
N LEU A 699 -18.43 -0.76 20.72
CA LEU A 699 -18.66 -0.20 22.04
C LEU A 699 -17.33 0.17 22.67
N ARG A 700 -17.10 1.47 22.88
CA ARG A 700 -15.85 1.99 23.49
C ARG A 700 -15.95 2.11 25.00
N ALA A 701 -14.81 2.03 25.68
CA ALA A 701 -14.76 2.29 27.11
C ALA A 701 -14.96 3.79 27.42
N ARG A 702 -15.47 4.10 28.64
CA ARG A 702 -15.55 5.45 29.18
C ARG A 702 -14.23 5.83 29.86
N GLY A 703 -13.76 7.04 29.63
CA GLY A 703 -12.53 7.58 30.26
C GLY A 703 -11.45 8.01 29.29
N PHE A 704 -11.69 8.00 27.98
CA PHE A 704 -10.76 8.55 27.00
C PHE A 704 -10.76 10.08 26.93
N GLU A 705 -11.92 10.68 27.20
CA GLU A 705 -12.12 12.12 27.04
C GLU A 705 -11.82 12.84 28.34
N LYS A 706 -11.29 14.05 28.22
CA LYS A 706 -11.12 14.94 29.36
C LYS A 706 -12.48 15.24 30.00
N GLY A 707 -12.65 14.81 31.26
CA GLY A 707 -13.89 14.95 32.01
C GLY A 707 -14.79 13.72 32.02
N GLU A 708 -14.49 12.68 31.24
CA GLU A 708 -15.14 11.38 31.39
C GLU A 708 -14.60 10.66 32.65
N THR A 709 -15.50 10.20 33.51
CA THR A 709 -15.13 9.35 34.66
C THR A 709 -14.99 7.90 34.20
N PHE A 710 -14.02 7.16 34.72
CA PHE A 710 -13.90 5.73 34.48
C PHE A 710 -15.13 4.96 34.99
N PHE A 711 -15.38 3.77 34.45
CA PHE A 711 -16.33 2.84 35.04
C PHE A 711 -15.87 2.41 36.42
N THR A 712 -16.81 2.23 37.36
CA THR A 712 -16.54 1.79 38.72
C THR A 712 -16.40 0.27 38.82
N ASP A 713 -17.19 -0.46 38.04
CA ASP A 713 -17.20 -1.92 38.03
C ASP A 713 -17.73 -2.47 36.69
N ILE A 714 -17.61 -3.79 36.50
CA ILE A 714 -18.04 -4.49 35.28
C ILE A 714 -19.54 -4.34 35.06
N LYS A 715 -20.34 -4.35 36.14
CA LYS A 715 -21.79 -4.27 36.04
C LYS A 715 -22.28 -2.94 35.48
N GLU A 716 -21.62 -1.83 35.90
CA GLU A 716 -21.89 -0.51 35.36
C GLU A 716 -21.60 -0.49 33.86
N ALA A 717 -20.43 -1.00 33.44
CA ALA A 717 -20.04 -1.04 32.04
C ALA A 717 -21.03 -1.88 31.20
N VAL A 718 -21.36 -3.07 31.66
CA VAL A 718 -22.31 -3.99 30.99
C VAL A 718 -23.71 -3.39 30.85
N ASN A 719 -24.23 -2.77 31.93
CA ASN A 719 -25.54 -2.10 31.89
C ASN A 719 -25.53 -0.93 30.89
N THR A 720 -24.47 -0.14 30.90
CA THR A 720 -24.31 0.98 29.96
C THR A 720 -24.32 0.50 28.50
N TYR A 721 -23.62 -0.58 28.20
CA TYR A 721 -23.60 -1.18 26.86
C TYR A 721 -24.93 -1.81 26.47
N PHE A 722 -25.56 -2.51 27.41
CA PHE A 722 -26.91 -3.07 27.21
C PHE A 722 -27.94 -1.98 26.85
N GLU A 723 -27.99 -0.89 27.62
CA GLU A 723 -28.89 0.24 27.35
C GLU A 723 -28.59 0.89 25.99
N ALA A 724 -27.29 1.08 25.67
CA ALA A 724 -26.87 1.64 24.39
C ALA A 724 -27.28 0.75 23.21
N ILE A 725 -27.05 -0.57 23.29
CA ILE A 725 -27.48 -1.54 22.28
C ILE A 725 -29.00 -1.50 22.11
N LYS A 726 -29.76 -1.55 23.21
CA LYS A 726 -31.22 -1.54 23.17
C LYS A 726 -31.79 -0.24 22.62
N SER A 727 -31.14 0.89 22.87
CA SER A 727 -31.55 2.19 22.30
C SER A 727 -31.39 2.24 20.78
N LYS A 728 -30.37 1.59 20.22
CA LYS A 728 -30.06 1.58 18.79
C LYS A 728 -30.74 0.42 18.05
N GLN A 729 -30.83 -0.75 18.69
CA GLN A 729 -31.49 -1.94 18.21
C GLN A 729 -32.45 -2.46 19.29
N PRO A 730 -33.73 -2.04 19.29
CA PRO A 730 -34.69 -2.39 20.33
C PRO A 730 -35.03 -3.87 20.43
N GLN A 731 -34.92 -4.62 19.34
CA GLN A 731 -35.28 -6.05 19.26
C GLN A 731 -34.17 -6.83 18.55
N GLY A 732 -33.97 -8.09 18.98
CA GLY A 732 -33.08 -9.04 18.32
C GLY A 732 -33.52 -9.41 16.89
N PRO A 733 -32.78 -10.30 16.20
CA PRO A 733 -31.65 -11.07 16.77
C PRO A 733 -30.38 -10.22 16.92
N TYR A 734 -29.61 -10.50 17.99
CA TYR A 734 -28.34 -9.81 18.24
C TYR A 734 -27.15 -10.64 17.84
N LEU A 735 -26.17 -9.99 17.21
CA LEU A 735 -24.87 -10.55 16.89
C LEU A 735 -23.82 -9.77 17.69
N LEU A 736 -23.17 -10.44 18.62
CA LEU A 736 -22.20 -9.85 19.52
C LEU A 736 -20.83 -10.51 19.31
N ALA A 737 -19.76 -9.74 19.39
CA ALA A 737 -18.41 -10.30 19.47
C ALA A 737 -17.50 -9.42 20.32
N GLY A 738 -16.63 -10.05 21.10
CA GLY A 738 -15.69 -9.33 21.94
C GLY A 738 -14.25 -9.73 21.69
N TYR A 739 -13.38 -8.75 21.67
CA TYR A 739 -11.95 -8.99 21.51
C TYR A 739 -11.25 -8.95 22.87
N SER A 740 -10.54 -10.05 23.20
CA SER A 740 -9.84 -10.15 24.49
C SER A 740 -10.79 -9.83 25.64
N TYR A 741 -10.47 -8.87 26.50
CA TYR A 741 -11.32 -8.38 27.59
C TYR A 741 -12.79 -8.15 27.18
N GLY A 742 -13.01 -7.68 25.95
CA GLY A 742 -14.36 -7.44 25.40
C GLY A 742 -15.22 -8.70 25.29
N THR A 743 -14.61 -9.88 25.21
CA THR A 743 -15.36 -11.16 25.25
C THR A 743 -16.17 -11.31 26.54
N MET A 744 -15.57 -10.95 27.69
CA MET A 744 -16.26 -10.98 28.99
C MET A 744 -17.45 -10.01 28.99
N LEU A 745 -17.24 -8.79 28.48
CA LEU A 745 -18.32 -7.79 28.40
C LEU A 745 -19.44 -8.24 27.46
N ALA A 746 -19.09 -8.83 26.30
CA ALA A 746 -20.05 -9.38 25.36
C ALA A 746 -20.86 -10.54 25.96
N PHE A 747 -20.19 -11.43 26.70
CA PHE A 747 -20.84 -12.54 27.40
C PHE A 747 -21.84 -12.06 28.47
N GLU A 748 -21.43 -11.12 29.33
CA GLU A 748 -22.30 -10.55 30.34
C GLU A 748 -23.48 -9.78 29.74
N THR A 749 -23.24 -9.02 28.64
CA THR A 749 -24.29 -8.31 27.92
C THR A 749 -25.27 -9.28 27.24
N ALA A 750 -24.75 -10.38 26.65
CA ALA A 750 -25.58 -11.43 26.05
C ALA A 750 -26.54 -12.03 27.06
N LYS A 751 -26.10 -12.29 28.31
CA LYS A 751 -26.98 -12.80 29.39
C LYS A 751 -28.11 -11.83 29.72
N LEU A 752 -27.84 -10.51 29.74
CA LEU A 752 -28.86 -9.50 29.98
C LEU A 752 -29.89 -9.44 28.84
N LEU A 753 -29.42 -9.51 27.58
CA LEU A 753 -30.31 -9.54 26.43
C LEU A 753 -31.18 -10.80 26.43
N GLU A 754 -30.61 -11.96 26.69
CA GLU A 754 -31.40 -13.20 26.83
C GLU A 754 -32.40 -13.14 28.01
N ALA A 755 -31.99 -12.56 29.14
CA ALA A 755 -32.88 -12.35 30.29
C ALA A 755 -34.04 -11.40 29.98
N SER A 756 -33.87 -10.50 29.03
CA SER A 756 -34.92 -9.59 28.51
C SER A 756 -35.82 -10.25 27.46
N GLY A 757 -35.59 -11.54 27.14
CA GLY A 757 -36.37 -12.31 26.19
C GLY A 757 -35.90 -12.14 24.72
N ASP A 758 -34.74 -11.59 24.49
CA ASP A 758 -34.18 -11.37 23.16
C ASP A 758 -33.35 -12.58 22.68
N GLU A 759 -33.30 -12.76 21.37
CA GLU A 759 -32.52 -13.81 20.72
C GLU A 759 -31.08 -13.35 20.48
N ILE A 760 -30.10 -14.17 20.87
CA ILE A 760 -28.72 -14.05 20.51
C ILE A 760 -28.43 -15.09 19.39
N SER A 761 -28.26 -14.62 18.15
CA SER A 761 -27.95 -15.49 17.00
C SER A 761 -26.47 -15.74 16.84
N PHE A 762 -25.62 -14.87 17.38
CA PHE A 762 -24.16 -15.04 17.37
C PHE A 762 -23.50 -14.41 18.60
N LEU A 763 -22.58 -15.14 19.24
CA LEU A 763 -21.67 -14.61 20.24
C LEU A 763 -20.24 -15.07 19.94
N GLY A 764 -19.37 -14.13 19.55
CA GLY A 764 -17.97 -14.38 19.19
C GLY A 764 -17.01 -14.03 20.33
N SER A 765 -16.12 -14.96 20.67
CA SER A 765 -14.99 -14.74 21.58
C SER A 765 -13.69 -14.67 20.77
N PHE A 766 -13.03 -13.52 20.74
CA PHE A 766 -11.74 -13.39 20.09
C PHE A 766 -10.63 -13.64 21.13
N ASN A 767 -10.26 -14.92 21.24
CA ASN A 767 -9.10 -15.45 21.97
C ASN A 767 -9.07 -15.15 23.48
N LEU A 768 -10.22 -15.19 24.19
CA LEU A 768 -10.27 -15.05 25.65
C LEU A 768 -10.95 -16.25 26.31
N PRO A 769 -10.39 -16.83 27.40
CA PRO A 769 -11.07 -17.87 28.20
C PRO A 769 -12.08 -17.25 29.17
N PRO A 770 -13.04 -18.05 29.74
CA PRO A 770 -13.98 -17.51 30.70
C PRO A 770 -13.31 -17.09 32.03
N HIS A 771 -12.33 -17.86 32.50
CA HIS A 771 -11.64 -17.63 33.77
C HIS A 771 -10.39 -16.73 33.55
N ILE A 772 -10.56 -15.44 33.75
CA ILE A 772 -9.51 -14.42 33.55
C ILE A 772 -8.91 -13.87 34.85
N LYS A 773 -9.53 -14.11 35.98
CA LYS A 773 -9.24 -13.55 37.30
C LYS A 773 -7.76 -13.62 37.70
N SER A 774 -7.13 -14.77 37.52
CA SER A 774 -5.72 -14.96 37.87
C SER A 774 -4.80 -14.08 37.03
N ARG A 775 -5.07 -13.96 35.74
CA ARG A 775 -4.30 -13.10 34.82
C ARG A 775 -4.50 -11.63 35.15
N MET A 776 -5.74 -11.20 35.38
CA MET A 776 -6.05 -9.80 35.71
C MET A 776 -5.35 -9.33 36.99
N ARG A 777 -5.18 -10.22 37.98
CA ARG A 777 -4.42 -9.92 39.22
C ARG A 777 -2.92 -9.79 39.03
N GLN A 778 -2.36 -10.36 37.97
CA GLN A 778 -0.93 -10.25 37.64
C GLN A 778 -0.59 -8.95 36.93
N LEU A 779 -1.58 -8.28 36.33
CA LEU A 779 -1.37 -7.07 35.53
C LEU A 779 -1.29 -5.85 36.45
N ASP A 780 -0.07 -5.39 36.69
CA ASP A 780 0.18 -4.10 37.35
C ASP A 780 0.10 -2.94 36.32
N TRP A 781 0.23 -1.71 36.77
CA TRP A 781 0.17 -0.53 35.93
C TRP A 781 1.30 -0.51 34.87
N THR A 782 2.48 -1.01 35.22
CA THR A 782 3.64 -1.09 34.31
C THR A 782 3.39 -2.11 33.20
N GLU A 783 2.82 -3.26 33.55
CA GLU A 783 2.40 -4.26 32.54
C GLU A 783 1.36 -3.68 31.59
N CYS A 784 0.38 -2.91 32.11
CA CYS A 784 -0.62 -2.25 31.27
C CYS A 784 0.02 -1.22 30.33
N LEU A 785 1.02 -0.45 30.77
CA LEU A 785 1.78 0.46 29.92
C LEU A 785 2.51 -0.28 28.80
N LEU A 786 3.23 -1.35 29.12
CA LEU A 786 3.98 -2.13 28.14
C LEU A 786 3.06 -2.83 27.15
N HIS A 787 1.98 -3.44 27.62
CA HIS A 787 0.99 -4.09 26.77
C HIS A 787 0.28 -3.09 25.84
N LEU A 788 -0.05 -1.89 26.34
CA LEU A 788 -0.62 -0.82 25.51
C LEU A 788 0.38 -0.36 24.47
N ALA A 789 1.64 -0.13 24.86
CA ALA A 789 2.70 0.31 23.96
C ALA A 789 2.96 -0.74 22.86
N TYR A 790 2.96 -2.04 23.19
CA TYR A 790 3.06 -3.12 22.21
C TYR A 790 1.81 -3.19 21.30
N PHE A 791 0.61 -3.13 21.88
CA PHE A 791 -0.65 -3.12 21.13
C PHE A 791 -0.71 -1.98 20.10
N LEU A 792 -0.19 -0.81 20.46
CA LEU A 792 -0.10 0.35 19.58
C LEU A 792 1.08 0.31 18.60
N SER A 793 1.89 -0.75 18.63
CA SER A 793 3.13 -0.90 17.84
C SER A 793 4.15 0.23 18.11
N LEU A 794 4.20 0.73 19.34
CA LEU A 794 5.20 1.69 19.78
C LEU A 794 6.53 1.01 20.13
N ILE A 795 6.45 -0.23 20.64
CA ILE A 795 7.57 -1.10 21.00
C ILE A 795 7.29 -2.53 20.53
N ASN A 796 8.29 -3.39 20.48
CA ASN A 796 8.11 -4.81 20.18
C ASN A 796 7.96 -5.69 21.43
N VAL A 797 7.58 -6.96 21.29
CA VAL A 797 7.32 -7.86 22.43
C VAL A 797 8.57 -8.13 23.28
N LYS A 798 9.75 -8.20 22.66
CA LYS A 798 11.02 -8.42 23.37
C LYS A 798 11.37 -7.23 24.25
N ASP A 799 11.04 -6.03 23.83
CA ASP A 799 11.25 -4.80 24.60
C ASP A 799 10.42 -4.82 25.90
N CYS A 800 9.21 -5.40 25.88
CA CYS A 800 8.37 -5.52 27.08
C CYS A 800 9.07 -6.27 28.22
N GLU A 801 9.71 -7.40 27.92
CA GLU A 801 10.41 -8.22 28.92
C GLU A 801 11.66 -7.53 29.44
N ILE A 802 12.39 -6.84 28.57
CA ILE A 802 13.64 -6.14 28.91
C ILE A 802 13.35 -4.89 29.76
N MET A 803 12.31 -4.13 29.42
CA MET A 803 12.01 -2.85 30.06
C MET A 803 11.22 -2.98 31.37
N ALA A 804 10.44 -4.05 31.56
CA ALA A 804 9.57 -4.20 32.72
C ALA A 804 10.28 -4.03 34.08
N PRO A 805 11.46 -4.62 34.36
CA PRO A 805 12.17 -4.46 35.63
C PRO A 805 12.60 -3.03 35.90
N GLN A 806 13.00 -2.29 34.90
CA GLN A 806 13.45 -0.89 35.00
C GLN A 806 12.24 0.03 35.20
N LEU A 807 11.17 -0.14 34.40
CA LEU A 807 9.98 0.70 34.47
C LEU A 807 9.25 0.60 35.82
N ARG A 808 9.32 -0.55 36.47
CA ARG A 808 8.76 -0.72 37.84
C ARG A 808 9.47 0.13 38.91
N GLN A 809 10.69 0.60 38.65
CA GLN A 809 11.43 1.50 39.54
C GLN A 809 11.12 2.98 39.29
N TYR A 810 10.47 3.30 38.19
CA TYR A 810 10.13 4.66 37.77
C TYR A 810 8.76 5.09 38.33
N SER A 811 8.61 6.40 38.57
CA SER A 811 7.28 6.97 38.75
C SER A 811 6.48 6.84 37.43
N LYS A 812 5.16 6.85 37.50
CA LYS A 812 4.27 6.78 36.31
C LYS A 812 4.69 7.78 35.24
N LYS A 813 4.99 9.02 35.61
CA LYS A 813 5.43 10.07 34.70
C LYS A 813 6.76 9.73 34.02
N GLN A 814 7.74 9.25 34.76
CA GLN A 814 9.03 8.82 34.20
C GLN A 814 8.90 7.62 33.29
N ALA A 815 8.03 6.65 33.62
CA ALA A 815 7.78 5.50 32.79
C ALA A 815 7.11 5.88 31.46
N ILE A 816 6.15 6.80 31.46
CA ILE A 816 5.51 7.33 30.25
C ILE A 816 6.52 8.07 29.39
N GLN A 817 7.32 8.95 29.99
CA GLN A 817 8.37 9.70 29.29
C GLN A 817 9.37 8.74 28.65
N TYR A 818 9.85 7.74 29.39
CA TYR A 818 10.77 6.74 28.84
C TYR A 818 10.18 5.98 27.64
N ILE A 819 8.92 5.52 27.73
CA ILE A 819 8.25 4.87 26.59
C ILE A 819 8.11 5.84 25.40
N SER A 820 7.79 7.11 25.63
CA SER A 820 7.68 8.12 24.58
C SER A 820 9.03 8.39 23.89
N GLU A 821 10.14 8.31 24.60
CA GLU A 821 11.50 8.49 24.06
C GLU A 821 11.97 7.28 23.22
N VAL A 822 11.64 6.04 23.63
CA VAL A 822 12.05 4.82 22.93
C VAL A 822 11.07 4.37 21.87
N ALA A 823 9.84 4.89 21.91
CA ALA A 823 8.79 4.54 20.97
C ALA A 823 9.13 4.98 19.54
N ASN A 824 8.55 4.28 18.57
CA ASN A 824 8.58 4.71 17.18
C ASN A 824 7.90 6.10 17.06
N SER A 825 8.72 7.14 16.82
CA SER A 825 8.27 8.54 16.77
C SER A 825 7.19 8.78 15.73
N ASN A 826 7.24 8.04 14.60
CA ASN A 826 6.25 8.15 13.54
C ASN A 826 4.91 7.59 13.99
N ARG A 827 4.95 6.47 14.70
CA ARG A 827 3.74 5.85 15.22
C ARG A 827 3.07 6.72 16.28
N LEU A 828 3.84 7.42 17.13
CA LEU A 828 3.31 8.41 18.07
C LEU A 828 2.62 9.57 17.33
N LEU A 829 3.24 10.05 16.25
CA LEU A 829 2.67 11.11 15.40
C LEU A 829 1.39 10.64 14.68
N GLU A 830 1.40 9.44 14.09
CA GLU A 830 0.22 8.85 13.44
C GLU A 830 -0.97 8.73 14.41
N LEU A 831 -0.70 8.31 15.62
CA LEU A 831 -1.70 8.19 16.68
C LEU A 831 -2.03 9.52 17.35
N SER A 832 -1.30 10.60 17.03
CA SER A 832 -1.39 11.91 17.69
C SER A 832 -1.29 11.78 19.22
N LEU A 833 -0.41 10.88 19.70
CA LEU A 833 -0.24 10.60 21.12
C LEU A 833 0.84 11.51 21.73
N ASN A 834 0.46 12.24 22.75
CA ASN A 834 1.38 12.90 23.67
C ASN A 834 1.45 12.15 25.03
N GLU A 835 2.37 12.54 25.90
CA GLU A 835 2.57 11.90 27.20
C GLU A 835 1.30 11.92 28.08
N GLU A 836 0.53 13.03 28.08
CA GLU A 836 -0.71 13.16 28.85
C GLU A 836 -1.77 12.17 28.35
N MET A 837 -1.94 12.08 27.04
CA MET A 837 -2.89 11.17 26.41
C MET A 837 -2.49 9.70 26.63
N LEU A 838 -1.20 9.37 26.44
CA LEU A 838 -0.69 8.03 26.72
C LEU A 838 -0.91 7.65 28.18
N GLY A 839 -0.61 8.56 29.11
CA GLY A 839 -0.81 8.33 30.54
C GLY A 839 -2.27 8.06 30.90
N ASN A 840 -3.19 8.87 30.38
CA ASN A 840 -4.63 8.68 30.58
C ASN A 840 -5.11 7.33 30.01
N TRP A 841 -4.59 6.95 28.86
CA TRP A 841 -4.93 5.67 28.23
C TRP A 841 -4.41 4.46 29.01
N VAL A 842 -3.21 4.55 29.58
CA VAL A 842 -2.68 3.51 30.48
C VAL A 842 -3.52 3.42 31.76
N ASP A 843 -3.91 4.55 32.34
CA ASP A 843 -4.76 4.56 33.54
C ASP A 843 -6.14 3.96 33.24
N LEU A 844 -6.73 4.22 32.07
CA LEU A 844 -7.95 3.56 31.61
C LEU A 844 -7.76 2.05 31.49
N SER A 845 -6.72 1.60 30.77
CA SER A 845 -6.41 0.18 30.62
C SER A 845 -6.22 -0.51 31.95
N TYR A 846 -5.45 0.10 32.86
CA TYR A 846 -5.26 -0.43 34.20
C TYR A 846 -6.56 -0.51 35.03
N ARG A 847 -7.45 0.49 34.90
CA ARG A 847 -8.76 0.47 35.55
C ARG A 847 -9.64 -0.66 35.04
N LEU A 848 -9.70 -0.87 33.73
CA LEU A 848 -10.45 -1.98 33.14
C LEU A 848 -9.93 -3.33 33.65
N GLN A 849 -8.62 -3.54 33.66
CA GLN A 849 -8.00 -4.77 34.19
C GLN A 849 -8.31 -4.95 35.69
N SER A 850 -8.22 -3.88 36.45
CA SER A 850 -8.50 -3.92 37.90
C SER A 850 -9.93 -4.31 38.24
N MET A 851 -10.92 -3.84 37.44
CA MET A 851 -12.33 -4.23 37.61
C MET A 851 -12.53 -5.74 37.43
N ALA A 852 -11.76 -6.38 36.52
CA ALA A 852 -11.84 -7.81 36.26
C ALA A 852 -11.01 -8.67 37.22
N SER A 853 -10.24 -8.08 38.15
CA SER A 853 -9.40 -8.80 39.12
C SER A 853 -10.17 -9.72 40.08
N ASN A 854 -11.47 -9.49 40.22
CA ASN A 854 -12.38 -10.32 41.01
C ASN A 854 -13.52 -10.95 40.19
N TYR A 855 -13.43 -10.86 38.88
CA TYR A 855 -14.46 -11.43 37.99
C TYR A 855 -14.42 -12.94 37.98
N ASP A 856 -15.54 -13.57 38.27
CA ASP A 856 -15.81 -14.99 38.09
C ASP A 856 -17.04 -15.13 37.18
N PRO A 857 -16.94 -15.81 36.04
CA PRO A 857 -18.06 -16.00 35.12
C PRO A 857 -19.16 -16.85 35.79
N SER A 858 -20.41 -16.53 35.55
CA SER A 858 -21.56 -17.27 36.08
C SER A 858 -22.73 -17.26 35.07
N GLY A 859 -23.62 -18.24 35.15
CA GLY A 859 -24.73 -18.39 34.21
C GLY A 859 -24.29 -18.92 32.85
N THR A 860 -25.21 -18.98 31.88
CA THR A 860 -24.96 -19.54 30.56
C THR A 860 -25.62 -18.69 29.48
N VAL A 861 -25.05 -18.71 28.28
CA VAL A 861 -25.61 -18.16 27.04
C VAL A 861 -26.03 -19.27 26.09
N ALA A 862 -26.87 -18.95 25.09
CA ALA A 862 -27.33 -19.93 24.11
C ALA A 862 -26.20 -20.60 23.35
N MET A 863 -25.21 -19.82 22.91
CA MET A 863 -24.12 -20.29 22.08
C MET A 863 -22.89 -19.41 22.20
N ILE A 864 -21.73 -19.93 21.82
CA ILE A 864 -20.49 -19.19 21.68
C ILE A 864 -19.60 -19.79 20.60
N ASP A 865 -19.02 -18.92 19.78
CA ASP A 865 -18.01 -19.21 18.76
C ASP A 865 -16.67 -18.61 19.19
N ILE A 866 -15.61 -19.42 19.24
CA ILE A 866 -14.32 -19.06 19.82
C ILE A 866 -13.27 -19.03 18.72
N PHE A 867 -12.67 -17.87 18.51
CA PHE A 867 -11.59 -17.67 17.55
C PHE A 867 -10.25 -17.80 18.26
N VAL A 868 -9.50 -18.86 17.88
CA VAL A 868 -8.30 -19.31 18.58
C VAL A 868 -7.06 -18.79 17.84
N ALA A 869 -6.35 -17.85 18.42
CA ALA A 869 -5.05 -17.35 17.96
C ALA A 869 -3.92 -17.89 18.87
N GLU A 870 -2.65 -17.66 18.51
CA GLU A 870 -1.53 -17.97 19.38
C GLU A 870 -1.66 -17.19 20.69
N PRO A 871 -1.55 -17.86 21.84
CA PRO A 871 -1.64 -17.22 23.15
C PRO A 871 -0.39 -16.41 23.46
N LEU A 872 -0.51 -15.49 24.41
CA LEU A 872 0.66 -14.90 25.05
C LEU A 872 1.47 -15.98 25.80
N GLN A 873 2.77 -15.99 25.68
CA GLN A 873 3.65 -16.97 26.36
C GLN A 873 3.44 -17.04 27.88
N ALA A 874 3.03 -15.92 28.48
CA ALA A 874 2.71 -15.83 29.91
C ALA A 874 1.45 -16.64 30.35
N VAL A 875 0.61 -17.11 29.41
CA VAL A 875 -0.66 -17.76 29.73
C VAL A 875 -0.76 -19.21 29.23
N ALA A 876 -0.07 -19.59 28.18
CA ALA A 876 -0.02 -20.97 27.66
C ALA A 876 1.23 -21.19 26.82
N ALA A 877 1.67 -22.44 26.72
CA ALA A 877 2.88 -22.80 25.99
C ALA A 877 2.70 -22.73 24.45
N ASN A 878 1.49 -23.01 23.97
CA ASN A 878 1.13 -22.98 22.54
C ASN A 878 -0.39 -22.96 22.38
N LYS A 879 -0.84 -22.86 21.15
CA LYS A 879 -2.26 -22.77 20.76
C LYS A 879 -3.09 -24.00 21.17
N GLU A 880 -2.52 -25.19 21.10
CA GLU A 880 -3.22 -26.43 21.47
C GLU A 880 -3.46 -26.51 23.00
N ASP A 881 -2.45 -26.18 23.78
CA ASP A 881 -2.54 -26.07 25.24
C ASP A 881 -3.58 -25.00 25.63
N TRP A 882 -3.53 -23.83 25.00
CA TRP A 882 -4.48 -22.74 25.19
C TRP A 882 -5.93 -23.17 24.92
N ARG A 883 -6.16 -23.82 23.77
CA ARG A 883 -7.47 -24.36 23.40
C ARG A 883 -7.96 -25.37 24.39
N LYS A 884 -7.14 -26.37 24.77
CA LYS A 884 -7.51 -27.50 25.58
C LYS A 884 -7.75 -27.14 27.04
N ASN A 885 -6.86 -26.35 27.64
CA ASN A 885 -6.84 -26.13 29.08
C ASN A 885 -7.50 -24.80 29.50
N SER A 886 -7.72 -23.87 28.59
CA SER A 886 -8.28 -22.56 28.90
C SER A 886 -9.58 -22.28 28.14
N LEU A 887 -9.54 -22.26 26.80
CA LEU A 887 -10.69 -21.86 25.98
C LEU A 887 -11.83 -22.91 26.01
N SER A 888 -11.51 -24.20 26.15
CA SER A 888 -12.50 -25.25 26.24
C SER A 888 -13.48 -25.09 27.41
N LYS A 889 -13.08 -24.36 28.46
CA LYS A 889 -13.92 -24.07 29.63
C LYS A 889 -15.15 -23.20 29.33
N TRP A 890 -15.23 -22.59 28.12
CA TRP A 890 -16.46 -21.96 27.65
C TRP A 890 -17.63 -22.96 27.53
N ALA A 891 -17.35 -24.27 27.48
CA ALA A 891 -18.40 -25.30 27.49
C ALA A 891 -19.27 -25.27 28.76
N ASP A 892 -18.72 -24.82 29.89
CA ASP A 892 -19.42 -24.69 31.16
C ASP A 892 -20.41 -23.50 31.18
N PHE A 893 -20.26 -22.56 30.25
CA PHE A 893 -20.99 -21.29 30.15
C PHE A 893 -21.83 -21.16 28.88
N SER A 894 -21.94 -22.22 28.07
CA SER A 894 -22.75 -22.26 26.87
C SER A 894 -23.73 -23.41 26.88
N ARG A 895 -25.02 -23.15 26.58
CA ARG A 895 -26.05 -24.20 26.49
C ARG A 895 -25.92 -25.11 25.30
N SER A 896 -25.27 -24.62 24.22
CA SER A 896 -24.88 -25.41 23.06
C SER A 896 -23.35 -25.65 23.06
N LYS A 897 -22.92 -26.71 22.37
CA LYS A 897 -21.47 -26.99 22.24
C LYS A 897 -20.73 -25.81 21.61
N PRO A 898 -19.71 -25.26 22.26
CA PRO A 898 -18.89 -24.20 21.68
C PRO A 898 -18.24 -24.60 20.34
N ARG A 899 -18.21 -23.70 19.38
CA ARG A 899 -17.50 -23.92 18.12
C ARG A 899 -16.14 -23.21 18.17
N PHE A 900 -15.10 -23.88 17.69
CA PHE A 900 -13.74 -23.37 17.71
C PHE A 900 -13.28 -23.12 16.29
N HIS A 901 -12.77 -21.93 16.02
CA HIS A 901 -12.28 -21.47 14.74
C HIS A 901 -10.81 -21.10 14.88
N ASP A 902 -9.93 -21.80 14.19
CA ASP A 902 -8.51 -21.48 14.18
C ASP A 902 -8.26 -20.24 13.31
N VAL A 903 -7.55 -19.27 13.86
CA VAL A 903 -7.16 -18.03 13.16
C VAL A 903 -5.67 -17.82 13.28
N LYS A 904 -5.12 -17.03 12.37
CA LYS A 904 -3.69 -16.67 12.31
C LYS A 904 -3.37 -15.53 13.26
N GLY A 905 -2.08 -15.34 13.50
CA GLY A 905 -1.56 -14.28 14.36
C GLY A 905 -1.59 -14.61 15.83
N GLU A 906 -1.03 -13.71 16.61
CA GLU A 906 -0.99 -13.77 18.07
C GLU A 906 -2.18 -13.04 18.69
N HIS A 907 -2.32 -13.13 20.00
CA HIS A 907 -3.40 -12.49 20.75
C HIS A 907 -3.61 -11.01 20.41
N TYR A 908 -2.56 -10.24 20.18
CA TYR A 908 -2.65 -8.81 19.86
C TYR A 908 -2.65 -8.49 18.35
N THR A 909 -2.32 -9.43 17.48
CA THR A 909 -2.17 -9.20 16.03
C THR A 909 -3.25 -9.86 15.17
N MET A 910 -4.05 -10.77 15.74
CA MET A 910 -5.02 -11.60 15.00
C MET A 910 -6.05 -10.83 14.15
N ILE A 911 -6.38 -9.58 14.52
CA ILE A 911 -7.24 -8.67 13.73
C ILE A 911 -6.47 -7.43 13.25
N GLY A 912 -5.15 -7.43 13.36
CA GLY A 912 -4.26 -6.42 12.81
C GLY A 912 -4.19 -6.47 11.28
N ALA A 913 -3.55 -5.47 10.67
CA ALA A 913 -3.48 -5.33 9.21
C ALA A 913 -3.00 -6.60 8.49
N ASP A 914 -2.03 -7.31 9.08
CA ASP A 914 -1.40 -8.50 8.48
C ASP A 914 -2.30 -9.75 8.51
N HIS A 915 -3.24 -9.84 9.46
CA HIS A 915 -4.04 -11.04 9.67
C HIS A 915 -5.55 -10.84 9.48
N VAL A 916 -6.02 -9.60 9.43
CA VAL A 916 -7.46 -9.29 9.36
C VAL A 916 -8.14 -9.92 8.14
N PHE A 917 -7.43 -10.05 7.02
CA PHE A 917 -7.99 -10.68 5.82
C PHE A 917 -8.29 -12.16 6.05
N SER A 918 -7.38 -12.92 6.62
CA SER A 918 -7.58 -14.33 6.97
C SER A 918 -8.62 -14.47 8.10
N PHE A 919 -8.58 -13.56 9.07
CA PHE A 919 -9.54 -13.54 10.18
C PHE A 919 -10.97 -13.33 9.69
N GLN A 920 -11.21 -12.34 8.82
CA GLN A 920 -12.55 -12.02 8.32
C GLN A 920 -13.18 -13.19 7.54
N GLN A 921 -12.39 -13.97 6.79
CA GLN A 921 -12.89 -15.14 6.08
C GLN A 921 -13.42 -16.19 7.06
N THR A 922 -12.65 -16.48 8.10
CA THR A 922 -13.07 -17.41 9.16
C THR A 922 -14.28 -16.87 9.92
N PHE A 923 -14.30 -15.56 10.17
CA PHE A 923 -15.37 -14.88 10.87
C PHE A 923 -16.70 -14.89 10.08
N ARG A 924 -16.64 -14.59 8.77
CA ARG A 924 -17.82 -14.66 7.89
C ARG A 924 -18.38 -16.07 7.80
N LYS A 925 -17.53 -17.08 7.62
CA LYS A 925 -17.94 -18.50 7.64
C LYS A 925 -18.63 -18.89 8.97
N ALA A 926 -18.15 -18.37 10.10
CA ALA A 926 -18.77 -18.62 11.40
C ALA A 926 -20.16 -17.97 11.51
N LEU A 927 -20.31 -16.72 11.01
CA LEU A 927 -21.62 -16.04 10.93
C LEU A 927 -22.58 -16.81 10.03
N GLU A 928 -22.17 -17.17 8.82
CA GLU A 928 -22.97 -17.95 7.86
C GLU A 928 -23.40 -19.31 8.44
N ALA A 929 -22.51 -20.00 9.14
CA ALA A 929 -22.81 -21.27 9.81
C ALA A 929 -23.82 -21.12 10.96
N ARG A 930 -24.12 -19.90 11.39
CA ARG A 930 -25.16 -19.52 12.34
C ARG A 930 -26.42 -18.95 11.66
N GLY A 931 -26.41 -18.86 10.33
CA GLY A 931 -27.53 -18.29 9.55
C GLY A 931 -27.59 -16.74 9.59
N CYS A 932 -26.47 -16.07 9.86
CA CYS A 932 -26.39 -14.62 10.06
C CYS A 932 -25.78 -13.88 8.87
#